data_ad5a2242902673bd50181b1c75b14f5b
#
_entry.id   ad5a2242902673bd50181b1c75b14f5b
#
_cell.length_a   1.000
_cell.length_b   1.000
_cell.length_c   1.000
_cell.angle_alpha   90.00
_cell.angle_beta   90.00
_cell.angle_gamma   90.00
#
_symmetry.space_group_name_H-M   'P 1'
#
loop_
_entity.id
_entity.type
_entity.pdbx_description
1 polymer ?
#
loop_
_entity_poly.entity_id
_entity_poly.type
_entity_poly.pdbx_seq_one_letter_code
_entity_poly.pdbx_strand_id
1 'polypeptide(L)'
;MSPWLHSFAKRGLSAGACRAKHLLQRTLPRPAGRIAQVTLLRFRPSGPGALRPNELAQAAVMGALCAAIEILAAVIPFAQGLGVLGTVPMGLLAYRYRPRALMAATVAGGVIAFLIAGLGSLFMLVDCAWVGGLCGIVKRKGRGTPTVALLSLIAGVLWGAGWVAVLAVLTRLRHLFFDVITANANGVAAFLNWMHLQGVGAGLKRYVADGLQHWPLLIFPYMILLVVVVSFISWSALSRLLDRMRKIPDVHKLDPPDDGHAAIGPVPVRLENVRFRYPGAEQDALREVSLDIQAGEHVAVTGANGSGKTTLMLILAGRQPTSGTVHRPGAVGLGEVGGTAIVLQHPKSQVLGTRVADDVVWGLPPGTDIDVHRLLREVGLDGLAERDTGSLSGGELQRLALAAALARDPKLLIADEVTTMVDQQGRDALLGILSGLAKRHQTALVHITHYDNEAASADRVIKLSDSPDNTVAAETNAAAAPAVAVPHGSGVPVLELIDVSHEYASGTPWSKVALRDVSFVVEQGDGLLIHGGNGSGKSTLAWIMAGLTTPTSGSCLIDGRPTNERVGEVALSFQSARLQLMRDHVDTEVASAAGFSPTDQDRVAEALMSVGLDPAMGKRRIDQLSGGQMRRVVLAGLLARSPRALVLDEPLAGLDIGSQRGLLRLLENLRRERGLTVVVISHDTVGLEELCPRSLYLRDGALQTASTAAGGMP
;
A
#
# COMPACT_ATOMS: atom_id res chain seq x y z
N MET A 1 -31.68 -9.32 30.10
CA MET A 1 -30.89 -8.11 30.32
C MET A 1 -31.59 -6.95 29.65
N SER A 2 -31.80 -5.92 30.38
CA SER A 2 -32.88 -4.93 30.38
C SER A 2 -32.85 -3.93 29.19
N PRO A 3 -34.01 -3.45 28.71
CA PRO A 3 -34.18 -2.54 27.56
C PRO A 3 -33.83 -1.06 27.83
N TRP A 4 -33.10 -0.74 28.88
CA TRP A 4 -32.88 0.65 29.34
C TRP A 4 -31.68 1.39 28.70
N LEU A 5 -30.82 0.72 27.95
CA LEU A 5 -29.59 1.33 27.38
C LEU A 5 -29.78 1.93 25.98
N HIS A 6 -30.93 1.74 25.31
CA HIS A 6 -31.15 2.25 23.94
C HIS A 6 -31.85 3.62 23.88
N SER A 7 -32.33 4.16 25.02
CA SER A 7 -33.05 5.43 25.05
C SER A 7 -32.22 6.66 25.36
N PHE A 8 -30.99 6.49 25.89
CA PHE A 8 -30.15 7.63 26.30
C PHE A 8 -29.21 8.18 25.18
N ALA A 9 -28.96 7.40 24.15
CA ALA A 9 -28.07 7.81 23.06
C ALA A 9 -28.72 8.68 21.97
N LYS A 10 -30.03 8.78 21.92
CA LYS A 10 -30.74 9.52 20.85
C LYS A 10 -31.27 10.92 21.26
N ARG A 11 -31.18 11.35 22.52
CA ARG A 11 -31.69 12.66 22.96
C ARG A 11 -30.64 13.71 23.37
N GLY A 12 -29.37 13.37 23.39
CA GLY A 12 -28.29 14.28 23.87
C GLY A 12 -27.56 15.10 22.80
N LEU A 13 -27.65 14.75 21.53
CA LEU A 13 -26.77 15.33 20.48
C LEU A 13 -27.47 16.31 19.51
N SER A 14 -28.79 16.46 19.54
CA SER A 14 -29.50 17.37 18.62
C SER A 14 -29.77 18.78 19.14
N ALA A 15 -29.70 19.00 20.43
CA ALA A 15 -30.00 20.31 21.04
C ALA A 15 -28.79 21.22 21.26
N GLY A 16 -27.56 20.66 21.28
CA GLY A 16 -26.32 21.41 21.46
C GLY A 16 -25.78 22.05 20.19
N ALA A 17 -25.95 21.39 19.05
CA ALA A 17 -25.38 21.85 17.77
C ALA A 17 -26.14 23.05 17.15
N CYS A 18 -27.42 23.22 17.46
CA CYS A 18 -28.23 24.33 16.92
C CYS A 18 -28.01 25.66 17.69
N ARG A 19 -27.64 25.62 18.97
CA ARG A 19 -27.39 26.84 19.76
C ARG A 19 -25.97 27.41 19.53
N ALA A 20 -25.00 26.56 19.20
CA ALA A 20 -23.64 27.03 18.91
C ALA A 20 -23.55 27.76 17.56
N LYS A 21 -24.38 27.39 16.58
CA LYS A 21 -24.41 28.05 15.28
C LYS A 21 -25.03 29.46 15.28
N HIS A 22 -25.94 29.76 16.20
CA HIS A 22 -26.60 31.06 16.31
C HIS A 22 -25.84 32.08 17.17
N LEU A 23 -24.93 31.66 18.05
CA LEU A 23 -24.11 32.56 18.88
C LEU A 23 -22.84 33.04 18.17
N LEU A 24 -22.33 32.28 17.20
CA LEU A 24 -21.13 32.66 16.41
C LEU A 24 -21.42 33.64 15.25
N GLN A 25 -22.69 33.89 14.93
CA GLN A 25 -23.07 34.82 13.85
C GLN A 25 -23.31 36.28 14.28
N ARG A 26 -23.21 36.60 15.59
CA ARG A 26 -23.55 37.96 16.09
C ARG A 26 -22.40 38.81 16.62
N THR A 27 -21.14 38.34 16.58
CA THR A 27 -20.04 39.12 17.21
C THR A 27 -18.76 39.23 16.40
N LEU A 28 -18.83 39.34 15.08
CA LEU A 28 -17.65 39.71 14.31
C LEU A 28 -17.97 40.92 13.39
N PRO A 29 -17.26 42.06 13.52
CA PRO A 29 -17.37 43.16 12.57
C PRO A 29 -16.71 42.74 11.25
N ARG A 30 -17.34 43.13 10.13
CA ARG A 30 -16.79 42.97 8.78
C ARG A 30 -15.51 43.77 8.66
N PRO A 31 -14.35 43.19 8.35
CA PRO A 31 -13.21 43.94 7.86
C PRO A 31 -13.24 44.03 6.35
N ALA A 32 -13.18 45.23 5.85
CA ALA A 32 -12.82 45.57 4.47
C ALA A 32 -11.41 45.07 4.14
N GLY A 33 -11.28 44.46 3.00
CA GLY A 33 -10.10 44.25 2.18
C GLY A 33 -8.73 44.13 2.88
N ARG A 34 -8.30 42.92 3.12
CA ARG A 34 -6.93 42.37 2.94
C ARG A 34 -7.01 40.86 3.09
N ILE A 35 -6.79 40.18 1.98
CA ILE A 35 -6.52 38.73 1.97
C ILE A 35 -5.27 38.53 2.83
N ALA A 36 -5.45 38.07 4.06
CA ALA A 36 -4.34 37.58 4.89
C ALA A 36 -3.80 36.33 4.17
N GLN A 37 -2.64 36.47 3.53
CA GLN A 37 -1.83 35.33 3.12
C GLN A 37 -1.63 34.45 4.36
N VAL A 38 -2.28 33.31 4.38
CA VAL A 38 -1.91 32.21 5.27
C VAL A 38 -0.47 31.88 4.89
N THR A 39 0.46 32.33 5.69
CA THR A 39 1.87 31.96 5.60
C THR A 39 1.93 30.47 5.89
N LEU A 40 1.80 29.64 4.86
CA LEU A 40 2.21 28.25 4.90
C LEU A 40 3.63 28.27 5.45
N LEU A 41 3.82 27.69 6.63
CA LEU A 41 5.11 27.43 7.24
C LEU A 41 5.99 26.80 6.14
N ARG A 42 6.80 27.65 5.48
CA ARG A 42 7.87 27.16 4.61
C ARG A 42 8.77 26.33 5.51
N PHE A 43 8.71 25.02 5.38
CA PHE A 43 9.74 24.14 5.92
C PHE A 43 11.06 24.56 5.27
N ARG A 44 11.81 25.41 5.95
CA ARG A 44 13.22 25.63 5.62
C ARG A 44 13.92 24.28 5.68
N PRO A 45 14.84 23.97 4.74
CA PRO A 45 15.67 22.80 4.87
C PRO A 45 16.34 22.84 6.24
N SER A 46 16.05 21.84 7.04
CA SER A 46 16.43 21.74 8.44
C SER A 46 17.96 21.75 8.53
N GLY A 47 18.51 22.69 9.32
CA GLY A 47 19.92 22.72 9.68
C GLY A 47 20.39 21.36 10.26
N PRO A 48 21.70 21.12 10.44
CA PRO A 48 22.30 19.83 10.81
C PRO A 48 21.84 19.25 12.16
N GLY A 49 20.65 19.56 12.62
CA GLY A 49 20.07 19.16 13.90
C GLY A 49 18.60 18.78 13.89
N ALA A 50 17.83 19.06 12.84
CA ALA A 50 16.39 18.80 12.80
C ALA A 50 16.07 17.33 12.50
N LEU A 51 14.90 16.86 12.99
CA LEU A 51 14.36 15.53 12.67
C LEU A 51 13.93 15.50 11.20
N ARG A 52 14.24 14.40 10.50
CA ARG A 52 13.73 14.16 9.16
C ARG A 52 12.22 13.88 9.21
N PRO A 53 11.44 14.19 8.16
CA PRO A 53 9.99 13.92 8.13
C PRO A 53 9.63 12.47 8.50
N ASN A 54 10.37 11.49 8.00
CA ASN A 54 10.17 10.08 8.33
C ASN A 54 10.50 9.76 9.79
N GLU A 55 11.52 10.39 10.38
CA GLU A 55 11.87 10.24 11.79
C GLU A 55 10.74 10.81 12.67
N LEU A 56 10.18 11.95 12.29
CA LEU A 56 9.09 12.60 13.02
C LEU A 56 7.79 11.76 12.95
N ALA A 57 7.43 11.28 11.77
CA ALA A 57 6.26 10.42 11.58
C ALA A 57 6.35 9.14 12.41
N GLN A 58 7.50 8.47 12.37
CA GLN A 58 7.72 7.24 13.14
C GLN A 58 7.78 7.52 14.65
N ALA A 59 8.37 8.63 15.07
CA ALA A 59 8.38 9.05 16.47
C ALA A 59 6.94 9.31 16.98
N ALA A 60 6.09 9.95 16.18
CA ALA A 60 4.69 10.17 16.51
C ALA A 60 3.91 8.86 16.66
N VAL A 61 4.05 7.92 15.70
CA VAL A 61 3.36 6.62 15.72
C VAL A 61 3.80 5.77 16.92
N MET A 62 5.12 5.64 17.13
CA MET A 62 5.65 4.79 18.21
C MET A 62 5.40 5.41 19.58
N GLY A 63 5.46 6.76 19.69
CA GLY A 63 5.09 7.49 20.91
C GLY A 63 3.61 7.36 21.25
N ALA A 64 2.72 7.46 20.25
CA ALA A 64 1.28 7.27 20.45
C ALA A 64 0.96 5.81 20.84
N LEU A 65 1.62 4.82 20.22
CA LEU A 65 1.43 3.41 20.55
C LEU A 65 1.88 3.12 21.99
N CYS A 66 3.04 3.63 22.40
CA CYS A 66 3.50 3.51 23.78
C CYS A 66 2.52 4.19 24.75
N ALA A 67 2.08 5.42 24.47
CA ALA A 67 1.10 6.12 25.29
C ALA A 67 -0.22 5.34 25.42
N ALA A 68 -0.71 4.75 24.34
CA ALA A 68 -1.92 3.91 24.36
C ALA A 68 -1.76 2.69 25.27
N ILE A 69 -0.60 2.00 25.22
CA ILE A 69 -0.30 0.86 26.10
C ILE A 69 -0.29 1.30 27.57
N GLU A 70 0.35 2.44 27.89
CA GLU A 70 0.45 2.95 29.24
C GLU A 70 -0.91 3.42 29.79
N ILE A 71 -1.73 4.06 28.96
CA ILE A 71 -3.10 4.45 29.33
C ILE A 71 -3.94 3.21 29.62
N LEU A 72 -3.88 2.18 28.77
CA LEU A 72 -4.59 0.92 29.01
C LEU A 72 -4.11 0.23 30.28
N ALA A 73 -2.79 0.21 30.54
CA ALA A 73 -2.21 -0.36 31.75
C ALA A 73 -2.67 0.38 33.02
N ALA A 74 -2.91 1.69 32.92
CA ALA A 74 -3.35 2.52 34.05
C ALA A 74 -4.87 2.38 34.29
N VAL A 75 -5.68 2.22 33.24
CA VAL A 75 -7.16 2.22 33.33
C VAL A 75 -7.70 0.83 33.71
N ILE A 76 -7.07 -0.24 33.23
CA ILE A 76 -7.54 -1.62 33.47
C ILE A 76 -6.97 -2.13 34.80
N PRO A 77 -7.82 -2.49 35.79
CA PRO A 77 -7.35 -3.05 37.04
C PRO A 77 -6.49 -4.31 36.81
N PHE A 78 -5.39 -4.43 37.54
CA PHE A 78 -4.40 -5.53 37.46
C PHE A 78 -3.59 -5.60 36.16
N ALA A 79 -3.77 -4.67 35.20
CA ALA A 79 -3.07 -4.65 33.94
C ALA A 79 -1.74 -3.88 33.95
N GLN A 80 -1.29 -3.38 35.10
CA GLN A 80 -0.06 -2.56 35.24
C GLN A 80 1.19 -3.24 34.64
N GLY A 81 1.26 -4.58 34.71
CA GLY A 81 2.32 -5.36 34.06
C GLY A 81 2.37 -5.23 32.53
N LEU A 82 1.26 -4.85 31.88
CA LEU A 82 1.22 -4.64 30.43
C LEU A 82 2.03 -3.41 30.00
N GLY A 83 2.27 -2.45 30.90
CA GLY A 83 3.10 -1.28 30.64
C GLY A 83 4.51 -1.66 30.14
N VAL A 84 5.06 -2.79 30.61
CA VAL A 84 6.36 -3.28 30.12
C VAL A 84 6.38 -3.47 28.59
N LEU A 85 5.24 -3.74 27.95
CA LEU A 85 5.15 -3.85 26.49
C LEU A 85 5.44 -2.53 25.77
N GLY A 86 5.26 -1.38 26.43
CA GLY A 86 5.63 -0.06 25.91
C GLY A 86 7.12 0.09 25.62
N THR A 87 7.97 -0.75 26.23
CA THR A 87 9.41 -0.78 25.92
C THR A 87 9.71 -1.26 24.51
N VAL A 88 8.83 -2.06 23.87
CA VAL A 88 9.04 -2.64 22.54
C VAL A 88 8.97 -1.58 21.45
N PRO A 89 7.90 -0.74 21.31
CA PRO A 89 7.87 0.33 20.33
C PRO A 89 8.99 1.35 20.51
N MET A 90 9.35 1.71 21.77
CA MET A 90 10.47 2.60 22.05
C MET A 90 11.82 1.96 21.68
N GLY A 91 11.98 0.66 21.94
CA GLY A 91 13.16 -0.11 21.52
C GLY A 91 13.31 -0.20 20.02
N LEU A 92 12.21 -0.43 19.30
CA LEU A 92 12.19 -0.49 17.84
C LEU A 92 12.54 0.87 17.22
N LEU A 93 12.03 1.97 17.79
CA LEU A 93 12.36 3.32 17.36
C LEU A 93 13.85 3.62 17.56
N ALA A 94 14.42 3.26 18.71
CA ALA A 94 15.84 3.44 19.01
C ALA A 94 16.76 2.54 18.15
N TYR A 95 16.27 1.36 17.73
CA TYR A 95 16.98 0.48 16.82
C TYR A 95 17.11 1.07 15.41
N ARG A 96 16.01 1.64 14.86
CA ARG A 96 15.95 2.13 13.48
C ARG A 96 16.43 3.58 13.32
N TYR A 97 16.18 4.44 14.31
CA TYR A 97 16.34 5.88 14.18
C TYR A 97 17.34 6.46 15.19
N ARG A 98 17.64 7.75 15.06
CA ARG A 98 18.57 8.48 15.94
C ARG A 98 17.95 8.71 17.33
N PRO A 99 18.76 8.89 18.39
CA PRO A 99 18.24 9.14 19.75
C PRO A 99 17.28 10.33 19.85
N ARG A 100 17.40 11.32 18.96
CA ARG A 100 16.49 12.48 18.90
C ARG A 100 15.05 12.09 18.56
N ALA A 101 14.84 11.07 17.71
CA ALA A 101 13.51 10.56 17.41
C ALA A 101 12.89 9.90 18.66
N LEU A 102 13.69 9.17 19.44
CA LEU A 102 13.25 8.59 20.71
C LEU A 102 12.85 9.69 21.71
N MET A 103 13.67 10.76 21.84
CA MET A 103 13.34 11.90 22.70
C MET A 103 12.03 12.58 22.29
N ALA A 104 11.84 12.80 20.98
CA ALA A 104 10.60 13.41 20.47
C ALA A 104 9.38 12.51 20.77
N ALA A 105 9.48 11.20 20.58
CA ALA A 105 8.44 10.24 20.91
C ALA A 105 8.12 10.21 22.41
N THR A 106 9.16 10.29 23.25
CA THR A 106 9.01 10.32 24.72
C THR A 106 8.29 11.59 25.18
N VAL A 107 8.65 12.74 24.63
CA VAL A 107 8.00 14.01 25.00
C VAL A 107 6.56 14.04 24.51
N ALA A 108 6.32 13.74 23.24
CA ALA A 108 4.97 13.79 22.66
C ALA A 108 4.03 12.75 23.29
N GLY A 109 4.48 11.49 23.39
CA GLY A 109 3.72 10.41 24.02
C GLY A 109 3.50 10.65 25.53
N GLY A 110 4.52 11.19 26.20
CA GLY A 110 4.46 11.53 27.63
C GLY A 110 3.42 12.61 27.95
N VAL A 111 3.34 13.65 27.11
CA VAL A 111 2.30 14.69 27.25
C VAL A 111 0.90 14.08 27.08
N ILE A 112 0.72 13.22 26.07
CA ILE A 112 -0.57 12.56 25.84
C ILE A 112 -0.94 11.65 27.03
N ALA A 113 -0.01 10.81 27.50
CA ALA A 113 -0.23 9.92 28.62
C ALA A 113 -0.54 10.69 29.91
N PHE A 114 0.15 11.79 30.14
CA PHE A 114 -0.10 12.68 31.28
C PHE A 114 -1.49 13.31 31.26
N LEU A 115 -1.90 13.84 30.12
CA LEU A 115 -3.20 14.51 29.97
C LEU A 115 -4.39 13.56 30.14
N ILE A 116 -4.22 12.28 29.75
CA ILE A 116 -5.32 11.30 29.77
C ILE A 116 -5.33 10.48 31.09
N ALA A 117 -4.18 9.99 31.53
CA ALA A 117 -4.06 9.05 32.64
C ALA A 117 -3.16 9.53 33.81
N GLY A 118 -2.72 10.80 33.76
CA GLY A 118 -2.04 11.45 34.86
C GLY A 118 -0.54 11.17 34.96
N LEU A 119 0.05 11.61 36.08
CA LEU A 119 1.51 11.64 36.30
C LEU A 119 2.14 10.23 36.28
N GLY A 120 1.42 9.22 36.76
CA GLY A 120 1.91 7.83 36.79
C GLY A 120 2.22 7.29 35.40
N SER A 121 1.32 7.52 34.43
CA SER A 121 1.49 7.08 33.04
C SER A 121 2.63 7.85 32.32
N LEU A 122 2.87 9.12 32.67
CA LEU A 122 4.03 9.86 32.19
C LEU A 122 5.33 9.18 32.64
N PHE A 123 5.47 8.87 33.93
CA PHE A 123 6.68 8.23 34.45
C PHE A 123 6.88 6.84 33.82
N MET A 124 5.83 6.05 33.69
CA MET A 124 5.90 4.73 33.08
C MET A 124 6.35 4.80 31.61
N LEU A 125 5.86 5.78 30.85
CA LEU A 125 6.30 6.00 29.48
C LEU A 125 7.78 6.42 29.40
N VAL A 126 8.26 7.24 30.33
CA VAL A 126 9.68 7.63 30.42
C VAL A 126 10.54 6.41 30.74
N ASP A 127 10.09 5.54 31.65
CA ASP A 127 10.73 4.26 31.97
C ASP A 127 10.81 3.37 30.73
N CYS A 128 9.73 3.26 29.96
CA CYS A 128 9.70 2.50 28.72
C CYS A 128 10.67 3.05 27.66
N ALA A 129 10.77 4.37 27.54
CA ALA A 129 11.72 4.99 26.63
C ALA A 129 13.18 4.78 27.10
N TRP A 130 13.43 4.82 28.39
CA TRP A 130 14.76 4.60 28.99
C TRP A 130 15.23 3.16 28.74
N VAL A 131 14.44 2.18 29.15
CA VAL A 131 14.78 0.76 29.03
C VAL A 131 14.73 0.29 27.58
N GLY A 132 13.64 0.59 26.85
CA GLY A 132 13.49 0.23 25.45
C GLY A 132 14.56 0.87 24.59
N GLY A 133 14.86 2.16 24.84
CA GLY A 133 15.90 2.92 24.15
C GLY A 133 17.28 2.27 24.33
N LEU A 134 17.63 1.86 25.56
CA LEU A 134 18.87 1.15 25.87
C LEU A 134 18.97 -0.14 25.05
N CYS A 135 17.95 -0.99 25.12
CA CYS A 135 17.90 -2.26 24.38
C CYS A 135 18.01 -2.05 22.86
N GLY A 136 17.29 -1.08 22.31
CA GLY A 136 17.32 -0.75 20.90
C GLY A 136 18.68 -0.27 20.40
N ILE A 137 19.36 0.59 21.18
CA ILE A 137 20.71 1.11 20.85
C ILE A 137 21.74 -0.03 20.90
N VAL A 138 21.68 -0.90 21.90
CA VAL A 138 22.60 -2.05 22.02
C VAL A 138 22.41 -2.99 20.83
N LYS A 139 21.16 -3.29 20.44
CA LYS A 139 20.84 -4.15 19.31
C LYS A 139 21.30 -3.54 17.99
N ARG A 140 21.14 -2.21 17.79
CA ARG A 140 21.63 -1.49 16.61
C ARG A 140 23.13 -1.59 16.45
N LYS A 141 23.88 -1.59 17.57
CA LYS A 141 25.35 -1.73 17.57
C LYS A 141 25.81 -3.20 17.43
N GLY A 142 24.92 -4.16 17.19
CA GLY A 142 25.24 -5.56 17.02
C GLY A 142 25.77 -6.25 18.29
N ARG A 143 25.57 -5.65 19.47
CA ARG A 143 26.09 -6.19 20.74
C ARG A 143 25.09 -7.15 21.37
N GLY A 144 25.61 -8.13 22.14
CA GLY A 144 24.83 -9.21 22.73
C GLY A 144 24.33 -8.95 24.15
N THR A 145 23.70 -9.99 24.71
CA THR A 145 23.11 -10.01 26.06
C THR A 145 24.06 -9.54 27.17
N PRO A 146 25.39 -9.86 27.18
CA PRO A 146 26.28 -9.38 28.23
C PRO A 146 26.38 -7.85 28.28
N THR A 147 26.32 -7.19 27.12
CA THR A 147 26.33 -5.70 27.05
C THR A 147 25.04 -5.12 27.62
N VAL A 148 23.89 -5.78 27.37
CA VAL A 148 22.61 -5.36 27.97
C VAL A 148 22.65 -5.50 29.47
N ALA A 149 23.18 -6.60 30.02
CA ALA A 149 23.30 -6.81 31.45
C ALA A 149 24.15 -5.71 32.12
N LEU A 150 25.32 -5.41 31.56
CA LEU A 150 26.20 -4.37 32.10
C LEU A 150 25.56 -2.98 32.03
N LEU A 151 25.00 -2.63 30.85
CA LEU A 151 24.41 -1.30 30.64
C LEU A 151 23.10 -1.13 31.42
N SER A 152 22.28 -2.19 31.59
CA SER A 152 21.09 -2.13 32.42
C SER A 152 21.41 -1.96 33.91
N LEU A 153 22.50 -2.54 34.38
CA LEU A 153 22.98 -2.33 35.75
C LEU A 153 23.40 -0.86 35.97
N ILE A 154 24.22 -0.31 35.07
CA ILE A 154 24.64 1.10 35.13
C ILE A 154 23.42 2.02 35.02
N ALA A 155 22.52 1.78 34.06
CA ALA A 155 21.29 2.54 33.88
C ALA A 155 20.39 2.43 35.11
N GLY A 156 20.30 1.27 35.74
CA GLY A 156 19.55 1.05 36.98
C GLY A 156 20.10 1.84 38.17
N VAL A 157 21.41 1.89 38.29
CA VAL A 157 22.07 2.71 39.34
C VAL A 157 21.76 4.19 39.14
N LEU A 158 21.89 4.70 37.91
CA LEU A 158 21.58 6.11 37.60
C LEU A 158 20.10 6.42 37.83
N TRP A 159 19.21 5.52 37.38
CA TRP A 159 17.76 5.67 37.52
C TRP A 159 17.32 5.56 38.98
N GLY A 160 17.85 4.63 39.75
CA GLY A 160 17.60 4.47 41.17
C GLY A 160 18.07 5.65 41.99
N ALA A 161 19.26 6.17 41.69
CA ALA A 161 19.78 7.39 42.34
C ALA A 161 18.89 8.61 42.01
N GLY A 162 18.44 8.74 40.75
CA GLY A 162 17.51 9.79 40.34
C GLY A 162 16.18 9.73 41.10
N TRP A 163 15.58 8.54 41.24
CA TRP A 163 14.35 8.36 42.01
C TRP A 163 14.52 8.65 43.48
N VAL A 164 15.63 8.21 44.09
CA VAL A 164 15.95 8.54 45.50
C VAL A 164 16.08 10.05 45.66
N ALA A 165 16.76 10.75 44.76
CA ALA A 165 16.88 12.20 44.79
C ALA A 165 15.53 12.92 44.65
N VAL A 166 14.69 12.49 43.70
CA VAL A 166 13.33 13.03 43.51
C VAL A 166 12.47 12.84 44.75
N LEU A 167 12.46 11.66 45.36
CA LEU A 167 11.69 11.38 46.56
C LEU A 167 12.26 12.09 47.82
N ALA A 168 13.57 12.37 47.84
CA ALA A 168 14.18 13.18 48.90
C ALA A 168 13.74 14.62 48.87
N VAL A 169 13.64 15.21 47.65
CA VAL A 169 13.24 16.62 47.47
C VAL A 169 11.72 16.78 47.54
N LEU A 170 10.96 15.90 46.92
CA LEU A 170 9.50 15.99 46.85
C LEU A 170 8.83 15.17 47.97
N THR A 171 8.83 15.74 49.20
CA THR A 171 8.29 15.06 50.37
C THR A 171 6.82 14.64 50.23
N ARG A 172 5.97 15.46 49.60
CA ARG A 172 4.55 15.09 49.34
C ARG A 172 4.42 13.87 48.41
N LEU A 173 5.24 13.81 47.37
CA LEU A 173 5.27 12.67 46.46
C LEU A 173 5.76 11.40 47.19
N ARG A 174 6.77 11.54 48.04
CA ARG A 174 7.26 10.42 48.88
C ARG A 174 6.17 9.86 49.77
N HIS A 175 5.39 10.70 50.46
CA HIS A 175 4.31 10.25 51.33
C HIS A 175 3.24 9.47 50.51
N LEU A 176 2.80 10.02 49.35
CA LEU A 176 1.89 9.32 48.45
C LEU A 176 2.42 7.95 48.02
N PHE A 177 3.72 7.87 47.72
CA PHE A 177 4.37 6.61 47.32
C PHE A 177 4.38 5.59 48.46
N PHE A 178 4.64 6.05 49.70
CA PHE A 178 4.59 5.21 50.91
C PHE A 178 3.18 4.73 51.22
N ASP A 179 2.18 5.57 51.02
CA ASP A 179 0.78 5.19 51.21
C ASP A 179 0.37 4.08 50.22
N VAL A 180 0.78 4.19 48.93
CA VAL A 180 0.53 3.18 47.92
C VAL A 180 1.23 1.84 48.27
N ILE A 181 2.50 1.88 48.69
CA ILE A 181 3.23 0.69 49.10
C ILE A 181 2.53 0.01 50.29
N THR A 182 2.16 0.80 51.30
CA THR A 182 1.47 0.33 52.48
C THR A 182 0.11 -0.24 52.18
N ALA A 183 -0.67 0.41 51.30
CA ALA A 183 -1.97 -0.10 50.84
C ALA A 183 -1.83 -1.45 50.11
N ASN A 184 -0.87 -1.56 49.21
CA ASN A 184 -0.60 -2.82 48.51
C ASN A 184 -0.16 -3.93 49.47
N ALA A 185 0.72 -3.62 50.42
CA ALA A 185 1.16 -4.59 51.44
C ALA A 185 -0.02 -5.04 52.32
N ASN A 186 -0.91 -4.13 52.67
CA ASN A 186 -2.12 -4.47 53.42
C ASN A 186 -3.08 -5.33 52.59
N GLY A 187 -3.23 -5.10 51.28
CA GLY A 187 -4.02 -5.94 50.40
C GLY A 187 -3.46 -7.34 50.28
N VAL A 188 -2.15 -7.50 50.07
CA VAL A 188 -1.48 -8.80 50.02
C VAL A 188 -1.59 -9.53 51.37
N ALA A 189 -1.40 -8.82 52.47
CA ALA A 189 -1.54 -9.42 53.80
C ALA A 189 -2.99 -9.87 54.10
N ALA A 190 -4.00 -9.11 53.62
CA ALA A 190 -5.40 -9.52 53.71
C ALA A 190 -5.67 -10.80 52.90
N PHE A 191 -5.10 -10.90 51.68
CA PHE A 191 -5.19 -12.12 50.86
C PHE A 191 -4.47 -13.33 51.50
N LEU A 192 -3.27 -13.14 52.08
CA LEU A 192 -2.56 -14.18 52.81
C LEU A 192 -3.34 -14.62 54.05
N ASN A 193 -3.96 -13.70 54.77
CA ASN A 193 -4.82 -14.05 55.92
C ASN A 193 -6.04 -14.85 55.50
N TRP A 194 -6.65 -14.55 54.32
CA TRP A 194 -7.74 -15.36 53.76
C TRP A 194 -7.26 -16.76 53.38
N MET A 195 -6.01 -16.92 52.96
CA MET A 195 -5.36 -18.22 52.73
C MET A 195 -4.91 -18.94 54.05
N HIS A 196 -5.30 -18.47 55.19
CA HIS A 196 -4.88 -18.97 56.52
C HIS A 196 -3.36 -18.86 56.84
N LEU A 197 -2.66 -17.96 56.15
CA LEU A 197 -1.22 -17.68 56.36
C LEU A 197 -1.02 -16.39 57.20
N GLN A 198 -1.72 -16.27 58.34
CA GLN A 198 -1.76 -15.07 59.17
C GLN A 198 -0.38 -14.58 59.65
N GLY A 199 0.51 -15.53 60.02
CA GLY A 199 1.89 -15.21 60.44
C GLY A 199 2.71 -14.56 59.33
N VAL A 200 2.55 -14.99 58.09
CA VAL A 200 3.23 -14.43 56.92
C VAL A 200 2.71 -13.06 56.61
N GLY A 201 1.40 -12.85 56.68
CA GLY A 201 0.77 -11.54 56.45
C GLY A 201 1.20 -10.46 57.45
N ALA A 202 1.29 -10.85 58.76
CA ALA A 202 1.79 -9.96 59.81
C ALA A 202 3.30 -9.65 59.64
N GLY A 203 4.10 -10.67 59.26
CA GLY A 203 5.53 -10.50 58.95
C GLY A 203 5.77 -9.52 57.79
N LEU A 204 4.98 -9.67 56.70
CA LEU A 204 5.07 -8.76 55.58
C LEU A 204 4.81 -7.31 55.94
N LYS A 205 3.77 -7.01 56.76
CA LYS A 205 3.47 -5.66 57.20
C LYS A 205 4.59 -5.07 58.04
N ARG A 206 5.19 -5.81 58.94
CA ARG A 206 6.35 -5.34 59.76
C ARG A 206 7.56 -5.08 58.84
N TYR A 207 7.89 -6.00 57.96
CA TYR A 207 9.00 -5.84 57.02
C TYR A 207 8.87 -4.61 56.15
N VAL A 208 7.66 -4.32 55.64
CA VAL A 208 7.36 -3.12 54.82
C VAL A 208 7.47 -1.85 55.70
N ALA A 209 6.93 -1.87 56.90
CA ALA A 209 7.02 -0.73 57.85
C ALA A 209 8.47 -0.38 58.20
N ASP A 210 9.27 -1.37 58.56
CA ASP A 210 10.69 -1.22 58.87
C ASP A 210 11.49 -0.75 57.63
N GLY A 211 11.16 -1.34 56.43
CA GLY A 211 11.79 -0.97 55.19
C GLY A 211 11.52 0.49 54.80
N LEU A 212 10.29 1.03 55.05
CA LEU A 212 9.95 2.41 54.77
C LEU A 212 10.66 3.40 55.69
N GLN A 213 11.11 3.00 56.88
CA GLN A 213 11.96 3.86 57.72
C GLN A 213 13.35 4.08 57.10
N HIS A 214 13.85 3.07 56.39
CA HIS A 214 15.13 3.10 55.67
C HIS A 214 14.90 3.11 54.12
N TRP A 215 13.90 3.84 53.67
CA TRP A 215 13.40 3.84 52.32
C TRP A 215 14.48 4.00 51.20
N PRO A 216 15.58 4.77 51.36
CA PRO A 216 16.59 4.84 50.33
C PRO A 216 17.29 3.51 50.08
N LEU A 217 17.55 2.73 51.18
CA LEU A 217 18.18 1.40 51.12
C LEU A 217 17.25 0.33 50.53
N LEU A 218 15.93 0.53 50.56
CA LEU A 218 14.93 -0.34 49.98
C LEU A 218 14.66 0.04 48.50
N ILE A 219 14.42 1.30 48.22
CA ILE A 219 14.01 1.76 46.90
C ILE A 219 15.17 1.73 45.87
N PHE A 220 16.38 2.06 46.32
CA PHE A 220 17.54 2.08 45.42
C PHE A 220 17.83 0.70 44.78
N PRO A 221 18.03 -0.40 45.52
CA PRO A 221 18.27 -1.73 44.95
C PRO A 221 17.05 -2.27 44.19
N TYR A 222 15.82 -1.92 44.66
CA TYR A 222 14.60 -2.30 43.98
C TYR A 222 14.53 -1.70 42.57
N MET A 223 14.87 -0.42 42.43
CA MET A 223 14.88 0.25 41.12
C MET A 223 15.96 -0.34 40.20
N ILE A 224 17.11 -0.69 40.72
CA ILE A 224 18.17 -1.38 39.95
C ILE A 224 17.66 -2.70 39.44
N LEU A 225 17.09 -3.52 40.33
CA LEU A 225 16.56 -4.85 40.00
C LEU A 225 15.44 -4.73 38.95
N LEU A 226 14.52 -3.77 39.12
CA LEU A 226 13.42 -3.51 38.19
C LEU A 226 13.94 -3.17 36.79
N VAL A 227 14.87 -2.22 36.68
CA VAL A 227 15.46 -1.84 35.38
C VAL A 227 16.17 -3.02 34.72
N VAL A 228 16.91 -3.82 35.49
CA VAL A 228 17.60 -5.01 34.95
C VAL A 228 16.59 -6.05 34.44
N VAL A 229 15.58 -6.40 35.23
CA VAL A 229 14.57 -7.40 34.87
C VAL A 229 13.76 -6.94 33.64
N VAL A 230 13.28 -5.71 33.66
CA VAL A 230 12.52 -5.14 32.53
C VAL A 230 13.38 -5.04 31.26
N SER A 231 14.69 -4.72 31.41
CA SER A 231 15.62 -4.72 30.27
C SER A 231 15.78 -6.12 29.65
N PHE A 232 15.85 -7.19 30.43
CA PHE A 232 15.92 -8.56 29.90
C PHE A 232 14.62 -8.98 29.23
N ILE A 233 13.47 -8.63 29.77
CA ILE A 233 12.16 -8.89 29.16
C ILE A 233 12.07 -8.12 27.82
N SER A 234 12.39 -6.84 27.83
CA SER A 234 12.40 -5.96 26.64
C SER A 234 13.36 -6.48 25.58
N TRP A 235 14.59 -6.85 25.96
CA TRP A 235 15.58 -7.44 25.05
C TRP A 235 15.08 -8.72 24.40
N SER A 236 14.50 -9.63 25.20
CA SER A 236 13.95 -10.89 24.70
C SER A 236 12.79 -10.67 23.73
N ALA A 237 11.85 -9.76 24.09
CA ALA A 237 10.72 -9.42 23.25
C ALA A 237 11.16 -8.76 21.92
N LEU A 238 12.05 -7.76 22.00
CA LEU A 238 12.60 -7.07 20.83
C LEU A 238 13.39 -8.01 19.92
N SER A 239 14.19 -8.92 20.51
CA SER A 239 14.95 -9.90 19.74
C SER A 239 14.05 -10.85 18.98
N ARG A 240 13.02 -11.44 19.65
CA ARG A 240 12.06 -12.33 19.01
C ARG A 240 11.28 -11.62 17.89
N LEU A 241 10.89 -10.36 18.10
CA LEU A 241 10.19 -9.57 17.09
C LEU A 241 11.08 -9.34 15.88
N LEU A 242 12.33 -8.88 16.08
CA LEU A 242 13.27 -8.63 15.00
C LEU A 242 13.66 -9.91 14.25
N ASP A 243 13.82 -11.03 14.96
CA ASP A 243 14.12 -12.32 14.35
C ASP A 243 12.95 -12.84 13.51
N ARG A 244 11.69 -12.59 13.94
CA ARG A 244 10.51 -12.88 13.12
C ARG A 244 10.44 -11.99 11.90
N MET A 245 10.71 -10.69 12.03
CA MET A 245 10.73 -9.75 10.91
C MET A 245 11.84 -10.07 9.89
N ARG A 246 13.00 -10.54 10.34
CA ARG A 246 14.09 -10.97 9.44
C ARG A 246 13.76 -12.24 8.64
N LYS A 247 12.86 -13.08 9.15
CA LYS A 247 12.43 -14.31 8.47
C LYS A 247 11.37 -14.05 7.40
N ILE A 248 10.80 -12.83 7.33
CA ILE A 248 9.93 -12.42 6.22
C ILE A 248 10.88 -11.98 5.11
N PRO A 249 11.03 -12.78 4.03
CA PRO A 249 11.88 -12.38 2.92
C PRO A 249 11.24 -11.13 2.29
N ASP A 250 11.97 -10.03 2.29
CA ASP A 250 11.58 -8.87 1.50
C ASP A 250 11.94 -9.19 0.05
N VAL A 251 10.99 -9.84 -0.62
CA VAL A 251 11.12 -10.39 -1.98
C VAL A 251 11.46 -9.29 -3.01
N HIS A 252 11.19 -8.04 -2.68
CA HIS A 252 11.39 -6.89 -3.57
C HIS A 252 12.59 -6.02 -3.18
N LYS A 253 13.22 -6.28 -2.03
CA LYS A 253 14.40 -5.52 -1.62
C LYS A 253 15.60 -5.93 -2.47
N LEU A 254 16.12 -4.97 -3.22
CA LEU A 254 17.43 -5.09 -3.81
C LEU A 254 18.44 -4.77 -2.72
N ASP A 255 19.18 -5.77 -2.26
CA ASP A 255 20.32 -5.52 -1.38
C ASP A 255 21.36 -4.75 -2.20
N PRO A 256 21.92 -3.64 -1.66
CA PRO A 256 23.03 -3.00 -2.32
C PRO A 256 24.14 -4.06 -2.46
N PRO A 257 24.68 -4.25 -3.66
CA PRO A 257 25.81 -5.15 -3.83
C PRO A 257 26.95 -4.67 -2.92
N ASP A 258 27.72 -5.61 -2.39
CA ASP A 258 28.84 -5.38 -1.46
C ASP A 258 30.01 -4.60 -2.13
N ASP A 259 29.80 -4.12 -3.37
CA ASP A 259 30.75 -3.46 -4.26
C ASP A 259 30.98 -1.97 -3.90
N GLY A 260 30.84 -1.59 -2.64
CA GLY A 260 30.88 -0.21 -2.16
C GLY A 260 32.12 0.64 -2.55
N HIS A 261 33.02 0.12 -3.40
CA HIS A 261 34.24 0.80 -3.87
C HIS A 261 34.49 0.62 -5.36
N ALA A 262 33.67 -0.14 -6.10
CA ALA A 262 33.83 -0.29 -7.53
C ALA A 262 33.26 0.93 -8.28
N ALA A 263 33.94 1.37 -9.33
CA ALA A 263 33.41 2.40 -10.23
C ALA A 263 32.09 1.92 -10.86
N ILE A 264 31.14 2.84 -11.04
CA ILE A 264 29.85 2.51 -11.66
C ILE A 264 30.11 2.11 -13.11
N GLY A 265 29.57 0.95 -13.50
CA GLY A 265 29.72 0.40 -14.85
C GLY A 265 28.72 -0.72 -15.07
N PRO A 266 27.40 -0.41 -15.23
CA PRO A 266 26.34 -1.41 -15.35
C PRO A 266 26.35 -2.15 -16.69
N VAL A 267 26.95 -1.57 -17.75
CA VAL A 267 27.04 -2.14 -19.11
C VAL A 267 28.48 -2.07 -19.64
N PRO A 268 28.86 -2.99 -20.54
CA PRO A 268 28.09 -4.15 -21.01
C PRO A 268 27.79 -5.14 -19.88
N VAL A 269 26.61 -5.77 -19.91
CA VAL A 269 26.24 -6.82 -18.94
C VAL A 269 26.04 -8.14 -19.64
N ARG A 270 26.67 -9.20 -19.13
CA ARG A 270 26.58 -10.55 -19.65
C ARG A 270 26.11 -11.51 -18.56
N LEU A 271 25.03 -12.22 -18.85
CA LEU A 271 24.48 -13.28 -18.04
C LEU A 271 24.86 -14.62 -18.65
N GLU A 272 25.36 -15.56 -17.84
CA GLU A 272 25.72 -16.91 -18.27
C GLU A 272 25.01 -17.94 -17.38
N ASN A 273 24.10 -18.72 -17.99
CA ASN A 273 23.34 -19.80 -17.35
C ASN A 273 22.67 -19.38 -16.05
N VAL A 274 22.13 -18.16 -16.01
CA VAL A 274 21.53 -17.56 -14.83
C VAL A 274 20.19 -18.18 -14.52
N ARG A 275 20.03 -18.65 -13.27
CA ARG A 275 18.77 -19.14 -12.69
C ARG A 275 18.47 -18.40 -11.40
N PHE A 276 17.19 -18.27 -11.08
CA PHE A 276 16.78 -17.67 -9.82
C PHE A 276 15.59 -18.36 -9.24
N ARG A 277 15.68 -18.69 -7.94
CA ARG A 277 14.60 -19.24 -7.13
C ARG A 277 14.37 -18.38 -5.90
N TYR A 278 13.12 -18.00 -5.67
CA TYR A 278 12.75 -17.28 -4.47
C TYR A 278 12.87 -18.17 -3.23
N PRO A 279 13.26 -17.62 -2.06
CA PRO A 279 13.32 -18.37 -0.81
C PRO A 279 11.97 -19.04 -0.47
N GLY A 280 11.98 -20.37 -0.29
CA GLY A 280 10.78 -21.15 0.00
C GLY A 280 9.93 -21.53 -1.21
N ALA A 281 10.30 -21.15 -2.43
CA ALA A 281 9.65 -21.62 -3.65
C ALA A 281 10.20 -23.00 -4.07
N GLU A 282 9.31 -23.85 -4.61
CA GLU A 282 9.70 -25.18 -5.12
C GLU A 282 10.27 -25.09 -6.54
N GLN A 283 9.85 -24.08 -7.31
CA GLN A 283 10.22 -23.91 -8.72
C GLN A 283 11.09 -22.67 -8.93
N ASP A 284 11.90 -22.68 -10.00
CA ASP A 284 12.68 -21.55 -10.43
C ASP A 284 11.76 -20.46 -11.04
N ALA A 285 11.87 -19.24 -10.54
CA ALA A 285 11.17 -18.08 -11.07
C ALA A 285 11.82 -17.55 -12.36
N LEU A 286 13.14 -17.75 -12.51
CA LEU A 286 13.86 -17.55 -13.76
C LEU A 286 14.63 -18.84 -14.04
N ARG A 287 14.34 -19.43 -15.18
CA ARG A 287 15.08 -20.60 -15.68
C ARG A 287 16.36 -20.13 -16.37
N GLU A 288 17.20 -21.08 -16.77
CA GLU A 288 18.48 -20.83 -17.37
C GLU A 288 18.39 -19.80 -18.52
N VAL A 289 18.97 -18.62 -18.26
CA VAL A 289 19.01 -17.51 -19.21
C VAL A 289 20.47 -17.10 -19.42
N SER A 290 20.88 -17.05 -20.69
CA SER A 290 22.15 -16.48 -21.11
C SER A 290 21.88 -15.37 -22.10
N LEU A 291 22.38 -14.18 -21.81
CA LEU A 291 22.23 -12.99 -22.66
C LEU A 291 23.36 -12.00 -22.39
N ASP A 292 23.64 -11.19 -23.38
CA ASP A 292 24.52 -10.01 -23.24
C ASP A 292 23.77 -8.76 -23.69
N ILE A 293 24.08 -7.63 -23.10
CA ILE A 293 23.48 -6.32 -23.44
C ILE A 293 24.63 -5.33 -23.57
N GLN A 294 24.71 -4.71 -24.75
CA GLN A 294 25.74 -3.74 -25.07
C GLN A 294 25.31 -2.31 -24.75
N ALA A 295 26.27 -1.39 -24.62
CA ALA A 295 25.99 0.03 -24.44
C ALA A 295 25.24 0.58 -25.68
N GLY A 296 24.13 1.32 -25.45
CA GLY A 296 23.33 1.91 -26.51
C GLY A 296 22.41 0.93 -27.25
N GLU A 297 22.38 -0.37 -26.86
CA GLU A 297 21.50 -1.38 -27.46
C GLU A 297 20.09 -1.29 -26.88
N HIS A 298 19.07 -1.39 -27.73
CA HIS A 298 17.68 -1.53 -27.32
C HIS A 298 17.25 -3.00 -27.40
N VAL A 299 17.08 -3.63 -26.25
CA VAL A 299 16.67 -5.02 -26.12
C VAL A 299 15.24 -5.11 -25.60
N ALA A 300 14.35 -5.78 -26.35
CA ALA A 300 13.01 -6.12 -25.86
C ALA A 300 13.01 -7.50 -25.22
N VAL A 301 12.40 -7.61 -24.05
CA VAL A 301 12.19 -8.89 -23.35
C VAL A 301 10.71 -9.21 -23.35
N THR A 302 10.33 -10.33 -23.99
CA THR A 302 8.96 -10.80 -24.11
C THR A 302 8.75 -12.14 -23.42
N GLY A 303 7.51 -12.50 -23.12
CA GLY A 303 7.13 -13.79 -22.52
C GLY A 303 5.83 -13.69 -21.73
N ALA A 304 5.21 -14.82 -21.44
CA ALA A 304 3.98 -14.90 -20.67
C ALA A 304 4.14 -14.42 -19.23
N ASN A 305 3.04 -14.18 -18.52
CA ASN A 305 3.07 -13.88 -17.11
C ASN A 305 3.63 -15.08 -16.33
N GLY A 306 4.59 -14.82 -15.43
CA GLY A 306 5.30 -15.87 -14.71
C GLY A 306 6.55 -16.42 -15.43
N SER A 307 6.88 -15.98 -16.65
CA SER A 307 8.10 -16.42 -17.38
C SER A 307 9.41 -15.90 -16.77
N GLY A 308 9.34 -15.05 -15.72
CA GLY A 308 10.54 -14.53 -15.04
C GLY A 308 10.98 -13.14 -15.50
N LYS A 309 10.19 -12.38 -16.28
CA LYS A 309 10.53 -11.03 -16.77
C LYS A 309 10.95 -10.08 -15.64
N THR A 310 10.11 -9.95 -14.63
CA THR A 310 10.41 -9.11 -13.45
C THR A 310 11.62 -9.64 -12.66
N THR A 311 11.80 -10.95 -12.60
CA THR A 311 12.98 -11.56 -11.95
C THR A 311 14.27 -11.23 -12.72
N LEU A 312 14.22 -11.28 -14.05
CA LEU A 312 15.35 -10.87 -14.90
C LEU A 312 15.66 -9.37 -14.70
N MET A 313 14.63 -8.51 -14.65
CA MET A 313 14.79 -7.09 -14.32
C MET A 313 15.54 -6.90 -12.99
N LEU A 314 15.14 -7.62 -11.95
CA LEU A 314 15.78 -7.52 -10.64
C LEU A 314 17.23 -7.98 -10.66
N ILE A 315 17.57 -9.00 -11.44
CA ILE A 315 18.97 -9.45 -11.64
C ILE A 315 19.78 -8.40 -12.38
N LEU A 316 19.23 -7.83 -13.44
CA LEU A 316 19.85 -6.70 -14.15
C LEU A 316 20.03 -5.48 -13.25
N ALA A 317 19.13 -5.27 -12.29
CA ALA A 317 19.20 -4.23 -11.29
C ALA A 317 20.14 -4.53 -10.10
N GLY A 318 20.82 -5.69 -10.09
CA GLY A 318 21.84 -6.02 -9.10
C GLY A 318 21.50 -7.16 -8.14
N ARG A 319 20.34 -7.82 -8.28
CA ARG A 319 20.04 -9.01 -7.47
C ARG A 319 20.97 -10.16 -7.87
N GLN A 320 21.53 -10.83 -6.87
CA GLN A 320 22.37 -11.99 -7.09
C GLN A 320 21.51 -13.19 -7.57
N PRO A 321 21.94 -13.90 -8.63
CA PRO A 321 21.24 -15.11 -9.08
C PRO A 321 21.47 -16.27 -8.09
N THR A 322 20.57 -17.26 -8.12
CA THR A 322 20.74 -18.50 -7.32
C THR A 322 21.86 -19.37 -7.92
N SER A 323 22.01 -19.37 -9.23
CA SER A 323 23.10 -20.04 -9.96
C SER A 323 23.37 -19.32 -11.27
N GLY A 324 24.53 -19.57 -11.88
CA GLY A 324 25.04 -18.83 -13.02
C GLY A 324 25.84 -17.59 -12.60
N THR A 325 26.31 -16.82 -13.56
CA THR A 325 27.16 -15.65 -13.33
C THR A 325 26.65 -14.42 -14.08
N VAL A 326 26.87 -13.25 -13.48
CA VAL A 326 26.58 -11.94 -14.08
C VAL A 326 27.88 -11.15 -14.14
N HIS A 327 28.35 -10.89 -15.34
CA HIS A 327 29.59 -10.14 -15.59
C HIS A 327 29.27 -8.69 -15.97
N ARG A 328 29.96 -7.74 -15.33
CA ARG A 328 29.87 -6.29 -15.58
C ARG A 328 31.23 -5.63 -15.39
N PRO A 329 31.50 -4.51 -16.05
CA PRO A 329 32.75 -3.79 -15.86
C PRO A 329 32.88 -3.10 -14.51
N GLY A 330 31.76 -2.85 -13.81
CA GLY A 330 31.73 -2.17 -12.51
C GLY A 330 30.46 -2.40 -11.74
N ALA A 331 30.21 -1.54 -10.76
CA ALA A 331 29.00 -1.59 -9.92
C ALA A 331 27.74 -1.26 -10.73
N VAL A 332 26.59 -1.80 -10.29
CA VAL A 332 25.28 -1.55 -10.90
C VAL A 332 24.86 -0.09 -10.78
N GLY A 333 25.19 0.57 -9.66
CA GLY A 333 24.83 1.97 -9.39
C GLY A 333 23.32 2.22 -9.48
N LEU A 334 22.48 1.37 -8.87
CA LEU A 334 21.03 1.50 -8.96
C LEU A 334 20.56 2.85 -8.37
N GLY A 335 19.94 3.68 -9.21
CA GLY A 335 19.49 5.02 -8.83
C GLY A 335 20.59 6.06 -8.68
N GLU A 336 21.85 5.72 -8.99
CA GLU A 336 22.97 6.64 -8.99
C GLU A 336 23.21 7.25 -10.39
N VAL A 337 23.92 8.37 -10.44
CA VAL A 337 24.25 9.05 -11.70
C VAL A 337 25.20 8.15 -12.51
N GLY A 338 24.89 7.93 -13.77
CA GLY A 338 25.67 7.03 -14.67
C GLY A 338 25.41 5.53 -14.42
N GLY A 339 24.53 5.16 -13.51
CA GLY A 339 24.22 3.78 -13.13
C GLY A 339 23.02 3.17 -13.85
N THR A 340 22.29 2.33 -13.15
CA THR A 340 21.06 1.69 -13.63
C THR A 340 19.83 2.45 -13.13
N ALA A 341 18.89 2.73 -14.03
CA ALA A 341 17.58 3.26 -13.68
C ALA A 341 16.46 2.27 -14.08
N ILE A 342 15.37 2.29 -13.32
CA ILE A 342 14.19 1.45 -13.57
C ILE A 342 12.97 2.34 -13.67
N VAL A 343 12.13 2.08 -14.67
CA VAL A 343 10.77 2.63 -14.77
C VAL A 343 9.80 1.47 -14.62
N LEU A 344 8.95 1.52 -13.59
CA LEU A 344 8.04 0.43 -13.23
C LEU A 344 6.69 0.57 -13.96
N GLN A 345 5.97 -0.53 -14.05
CA GLN A 345 4.63 -0.63 -14.61
C GLN A 345 3.64 0.36 -13.95
N HIS A 346 3.75 0.57 -12.63
CA HIS A 346 2.88 1.47 -11.87
C HIS A 346 3.62 2.75 -11.48
N PRO A 347 3.50 3.85 -12.26
CA PRO A 347 4.26 5.07 -12.02
C PRO A 347 3.97 5.72 -10.66
N LYS A 348 2.74 5.58 -10.13
CA LYS A 348 2.36 6.11 -8.81
C LYS A 348 3.23 5.61 -7.66
N SER A 349 3.82 4.43 -7.79
CA SER A 349 4.72 3.86 -6.78
C SER A 349 6.12 4.47 -6.80
N GLN A 350 6.48 5.17 -7.86
CA GLN A 350 7.79 5.81 -8.05
C GLN A 350 7.77 7.32 -7.81
N VAL A 351 6.62 7.97 -7.95
CA VAL A 351 6.48 9.42 -7.77
C VAL A 351 6.46 9.75 -6.28
N LEU A 352 7.41 10.57 -5.84
CA LEU A 352 7.63 10.97 -4.45
C LEU A 352 7.48 12.48 -4.24
N GLY A 353 7.73 13.29 -5.27
CA GLY A 353 7.59 14.74 -5.24
C GLY A 353 6.13 15.19 -5.33
N THR A 354 5.81 16.30 -4.69
CA THR A 354 4.48 16.93 -4.80
C THR A 354 4.33 17.76 -6.07
N ARG A 355 5.45 18.25 -6.65
CA ARG A 355 5.49 18.93 -7.94
C ARG A 355 6.32 18.12 -8.92
N VAL A 356 6.00 18.29 -10.19
CA VAL A 356 6.69 17.61 -11.29
C VAL A 356 8.20 17.89 -11.28
N ALA A 357 8.60 19.15 -11.15
CA ALA A 357 10.03 19.51 -11.11
C ALA A 357 10.76 18.93 -9.89
N ASP A 358 10.10 18.92 -8.72
CA ASP A 358 10.68 18.38 -7.49
C ASP A 358 10.90 16.87 -7.58
N ASP A 359 10.01 16.17 -8.27
CA ASP A 359 10.09 14.71 -8.47
C ASP A 359 11.25 14.32 -9.40
N VAL A 360 11.47 15.07 -10.48
CA VAL A 360 12.58 14.84 -11.42
C VAL A 360 13.95 14.88 -10.72
N VAL A 361 14.14 15.82 -9.79
CA VAL A 361 15.41 15.98 -9.05
C VAL A 361 15.47 15.22 -7.73
N TRP A 362 14.41 14.48 -7.39
CA TRP A 362 14.31 13.79 -6.11
C TRP A 362 15.42 12.77 -5.92
N GLY A 363 16.17 12.91 -4.81
CA GLY A 363 17.24 11.96 -4.44
C GLY A 363 18.55 12.13 -5.18
N LEU A 364 18.69 13.14 -6.05
CA LEU A 364 19.97 13.49 -6.65
C LEU A 364 20.92 14.14 -5.63
N PRO A 365 22.24 14.01 -5.81
CA PRO A 365 23.21 14.68 -4.96
C PRO A 365 23.01 16.21 -4.95
N PRO A 366 23.15 16.88 -3.80
CA PRO A 366 23.06 18.33 -3.73
C PRO A 366 24.09 19.01 -4.66
N GLY A 367 23.61 19.93 -5.52
CA GLY A 367 24.48 20.66 -6.46
C GLY A 367 24.63 19.99 -7.82
N THR A 368 23.88 18.92 -8.11
CA THR A 368 23.82 18.36 -9.47
C THR A 368 23.12 19.38 -10.38
N ASP A 369 23.83 19.85 -11.41
CA ASP A 369 23.28 20.78 -12.38
C ASP A 369 22.46 20.03 -13.45
N ILE A 370 21.14 20.17 -13.39
CA ILE A 370 20.20 19.50 -14.30
C ILE A 370 19.20 20.49 -14.85
N ASP A 371 19.13 20.53 -16.18
CA ASP A 371 18.09 21.26 -16.89
C ASP A 371 16.76 20.45 -16.88
N VAL A 372 15.97 20.65 -15.82
CA VAL A 372 14.67 19.99 -15.62
C VAL A 372 13.73 20.30 -16.78
N HIS A 373 13.73 21.54 -17.30
CA HIS A 373 12.85 21.94 -18.41
C HIS A 373 13.21 21.21 -19.71
N ARG A 374 14.47 20.96 -19.95
CA ARG A 374 14.92 20.15 -21.10
C ARG A 374 14.41 18.73 -20.99
N LEU A 375 14.61 18.08 -19.82
CA LEU A 375 14.15 16.71 -19.59
C LEU A 375 12.63 16.59 -19.73
N LEU A 376 11.88 17.54 -19.18
CA LEU A 376 10.42 17.55 -19.32
C LEU A 376 9.97 17.71 -20.77
N ARG A 377 10.65 18.53 -21.57
CA ARG A 377 10.40 18.63 -23.03
C ARG A 377 10.71 17.32 -23.76
N GLU A 378 11.81 16.65 -23.41
CA GLU A 378 12.20 15.37 -24.02
C GLU A 378 11.15 14.28 -23.82
N VAL A 379 10.44 14.29 -22.67
CA VAL A 379 9.36 13.33 -22.37
C VAL A 379 7.96 13.86 -22.69
N GLY A 380 7.83 15.04 -23.32
CA GLY A 380 6.54 15.62 -23.67
C GLY A 380 5.70 16.13 -22.49
N LEU A 381 6.37 16.65 -21.44
CA LEU A 381 5.77 17.29 -20.27
C LEU A 381 6.11 18.79 -20.18
N ASP A 382 6.34 19.44 -21.33
CA ASP A 382 6.70 20.85 -21.35
C ASP A 382 5.63 21.73 -20.71
N GLY A 383 6.05 22.74 -19.95
CA GLY A 383 5.15 23.65 -19.22
C GLY A 383 4.52 23.06 -17.94
N LEU A 384 4.76 21.79 -17.59
CA LEU A 384 4.14 21.16 -16.43
C LEU A 384 5.04 21.14 -15.16
N ALA A 385 6.19 21.82 -15.16
CA ALA A 385 7.18 21.78 -14.09
C ALA A 385 6.60 22.10 -12.69
N GLU A 386 5.69 23.09 -12.60
CA GLU A 386 5.09 23.55 -11.35
C GLU A 386 3.79 22.82 -10.98
N ARG A 387 3.32 21.91 -11.85
CA ARG A 387 2.07 21.18 -11.64
C ARG A 387 2.18 20.17 -10.51
N ASP A 388 1.08 20.00 -9.76
CA ASP A 388 0.97 18.97 -8.72
C ASP A 388 0.94 17.57 -9.36
N THR A 389 1.78 16.65 -8.84
CA THR A 389 1.91 15.29 -9.37
C THR A 389 0.62 14.48 -9.20
N GLY A 390 -0.18 14.76 -8.17
CA GLY A 390 -1.47 14.13 -7.94
C GLY A 390 -2.54 14.49 -8.99
N SER A 391 -2.32 15.56 -9.77
CA SER A 391 -3.24 15.98 -10.83
C SER A 391 -2.90 15.42 -12.21
N LEU A 392 -1.80 14.67 -12.34
CA LEU A 392 -1.34 14.11 -13.60
C LEU A 392 -2.15 12.87 -13.99
N SER A 393 -2.37 12.69 -15.29
CA SER A 393 -2.91 11.45 -15.86
C SER A 393 -1.90 10.29 -15.73
N GLY A 394 -2.36 9.05 -15.91
CA GLY A 394 -1.49 7.86 -15.87
C GLY A 394 -0.32 7.95 -16.87
N GLY A 395 -0.57 8.41 -18.09
CA GLY A 395 0.46 8.60 -19.11
C GLY A 395 1.43 9.74 -18.79
N GLU A 396 0.95 10.86 -18.21
CA GLU A 396 1.83 11.94 -17.72
C GLU A 396 2.70 11.47 -16.55
N LEU A 397 2.16 10.67 -15.62
CA LEU A 397 2.94 10.08 -14.52
C LEU A 397 4.01 9.11 -15.04
N GLN A 398 3.72 8.32 -16.08
CA GLN A 398 4.69 7.43 -16.69
C GLN A 398 5.85 8.21 -17.34
N ARG A 399 5.53 9.29 -18.05
CA ARG A 399 6.54 10.19 -18.63
C ARG A 399 7.34 10.93 -17.54
N LEU A 400 6.72 11.29 -16.42
CA LEU A 400 7.42 11.86 -15.27
C LEU A 400 8.40 10.86 -14.66
N ALA A 401 8.00 9.60 -14.44
CA ALA A 401 8.90 8.56 -13.95
C ALA A 401 10.09 8.34 -14.91
N LEU A 402 9.86 8.43 -16.22
CA LEU A 402 10.92 8.38 -17.22
C LEU A 402 11.86 9.60 -17.12
N ALA A 403 11.33 10.83 -16.98
CA ALA A 403 12.15 12.02 -16.79
C ALA A 403 13.02 11.94 -15.53
N ALA A 404 12.46 11.46 -14.41
CA ALA A 404 13.19 11.23 -13.17
C ALA A 404 14.30 10.17 -13.31
N ALA A 405 14.06 9.13 -14.11
CA ALA A 405 15.08 8.14 -14.45
C ALA A 405 16.23 8.75 -15.29
N LEU A 406 15.88 9.54 -16.30
CA LEU A 406 16.84 10.19 -17.20
C LEU A 406 17.67 11.28 -16.51
N ALA A 407 17.14 11.93 -15.48
CA ALA A 407 17.88 12.92 -14.68
C ALA A 407 19.17 12.37 -14.05
N ARG A 408 19.32 11.06 -14.01
CA ARG A 408 20.51 10.35 -13.52
C ARG A 408 21.51 9.97 -14.61
N ASP A 409 21.27 10.37 -15.86
CA ASP A 409 22.07 9.98 -17.05
C ASP A 409 22.41 8.47 -17.04
N PRO A 410 21.41 7.56 -16.95
CA PRO A 410 21.66 6.14 -16.72
C PRO A 410 22.38 5.52 -17.92
N LYS A 411 23.33 4.62 -17.66
CA LYS A 411 23.96 3.81 -18.73
C LYS A 411 23.13 2.55 -19.03
N LEU A 412 22.28 2.11 -18.07
CA LEU A 412 21.28 1.06 -18.25
C LEU A 412 19.92 1.56 -17.80
N LEU A 413 18.96 1.58 -18.69
CA LEU A 413 17.55 1.91 -18.39
C LEU A 413 16.71 0.63 -18.58
N ILE A 414 15.99 0.24 -17.54
CA ILE A 414 15.07 -0.89 -17.58
C ILE A 414 13.63 -0.35 -17.49
N ALA A 415 12.84 -0.60 -18.51
CA ALA A 415 11.44 -0.18 -18.62
C ALA A 415 10.53 -1.41 -18.50
N ASP A 416 9.82 -1.56 -17.37
CA ASP A 416 8.96 -2.70 -17.08
C ASP A 416 7.50 -2.39 -17.41
N GLU A 417 7.00 -2.92 -18.53
CA GLU A 417 5.62 -2.79 -19.01
C GLU A 417 5.07 -1.35 -18.97
N VAL A 418 5.90 -0.38 -19.31
CA VAL A 418 5.63 1.06 -19.14
C VAL A 418 4.47 1.58 -20.00
N THR A 419 4.02 0.83 -20.99
CA THR A 419 2.95 1.19 -21.92
C THR A 419 1.57 0.73 -21.49
N THR A 420 1.47 -0.16 -20.50
CA THR A 420 0.22 -0.86 -20.11
C THR A 420 -0.87 0.08 -19.57
N MET A 421 -0.47 1.22 -18.97
CA MET A 421 -1.40 2.19 -18.37
C MET A 421 -1.68 3.40 -19.28
N VAL A 422 -1.28 3.32 -20.56
CA VAL A 422 -1.32 4.44 -21.48
C VAL A 422 -2.24 4.08 -22.67
N ASP A 423 -3.03 5.02 -23.12
CA ASP A 423 -3.87 4.85 -24.32
C ASP A 423 -2.99 4.71 -25.59
N GLN A 424 -3.59 4.30 -26.71
CA GLN A 424 -2.85 3.99 -27.93
C GLN A 424 -1.96 5.15 -28.39
N GLN A 425 -2.48 6.37 -28.42
CA GLN A 425 -1.71 7.54 -28.84
C GLN A 425 -0.54 7.86 -27.90
N GLY A 426 -0.76 7.74 -26.59
CA GLY A 426 0.28 7.91 -25.58
C GLY A 426 1.32 6.79 -25.63
N ARG A 427 0.92 5.56 -25.98
CA ARG A 427 1.80 4.41 -26.16
C ARG A 427 2.79 4.63 -27.28
N ASP A 428 2.30 5.03 -28.46
CA ASP A 428 3.15 5.29 -29.64
C ASP A 428 4.14 6.43 -29.36
N ALA A 429 3.68 7.50 -28.68
CA ALA A 429 4.54 8.60 -28.27
C ALA A 429 5.63 8.14 -27.28
N LEU A 430 5.29 7.31 -26.29
CA LEU A 430 6.24 6.81 -25.28
C LEU A 430 7.28 5.87 -25.89
N LEU A 431 6.89 4.99 -26.81
CA LEU A 431 7.81 4.12 -27.54
C LEU A 431 8.77 4.92 -28.43
N GLY A 432 8.26 5.97 -29.09
CA GLY A 432 9.09 6.90 -29.86
C GLY A 432 10.14 7.63 -28.99
N ILE A 433 9.77 8.00 -27.75
CA ILE A 433 10.71 8.60 -26.79
C ILE A 433 11.76 7.56 -26.38
N LEU A 434 11.36 6.36 -25.96
CA LEU A 434 12.27 5.30 -25.49
C LEU A 434 13.30 4.90 -26.56
N SER A 435 12.87 4.62 -27.78
CA SER A 435 13.77 4.29 -28.89
C SER A 435 14.71 5.43 -29.29
N GLY A 436 14.22 6.69 -29.17
CA GLY A 436 15.04 7.88 -29.39
C GLY A 436 16.12 8.09 -28.33
N LEU A 437 15.86 7.69 -27.07
CA LEU A 437 16.79 7.85 -25.95
C LEU A 437 18.01 6.90 -26.06
N ALA A 438 17.80 5.63 -26.38
CA ALA A 438 18.86 4.66 -26.57
C ALA A 438 19.93 5.19 -27.54
N LYS A 439 19.52 5.77 -28.64
CA LYS A 439 20.39 6.32 -29.67
C LYS A 439 21.08 7.63 -29.28
N ARG A 440 20.36 8.55 -28.60
CA ARG A 440 20.89 9.89 -28.27
C ARG A 440 21.84 9.89 -27.09
N HIS A 441 21.58 9.06 -26.04
CA HIS A 441 22.31 9.06 -24.78
C HIS A 441 23.28 7.88 -24.65
N GLN A 442 23.40 6.99 -25.66
CA GLN A 442 24.14 5.74 -25.58
C GLN A 442 23.74 4.89 -24.35
N THR A 443 22.50 5.03 -23.93
CA THR A 443 21.92 4.27 -22.82
C THR A 443 21.47 2.91 -23.34
N ALA A 444 21.91 1.82 -22.71
CA ALA A 444 21.33 0.51 -22.96
C ALA A 444 19.91 0.48 -22.45
N LEU A 445 18.95 0.12 -23.29
CA LEU A 445 17.54 0.05 -22.95
C LEU A 445 17.07 -1.40 -22.92
N VAL A 446 16.58 -1.85 -21.76
CA VAL A 446 15.87 -3.12 -21.63
C VAL A 446 14.38 -2.83 -21.48
N HIS A 447 13.61 -3.12 -22.53
CA HIS A 447 12.18 -2.90 -22.59
C HIS A 447 11.44 -4.21 -22.39
N ILE A 448 10.76 -4.36 -21.25
CA ILE A 448 9.92 -5.53 -20.94
C ILE A 448 8.51 -5.25 -21.43
N THR A 449 8.00 -6.09 -22.30
CA THR A 449 6.64 -5.99 -22.85
C THR A 449 6.05 -7.35 -23.14
N HIS A 450 4.73 -7.43 -23.23
CA HIS A 450 4.01 -8.62 -23.71
C HIS A 450 3.36 -8.39 -25.07
N TYR A 451 3.57 -7.23 -25.69
CA TYR A 451 3.07 -6.89 -27.03
C TYR A 451 4.16 -7.08 -28.09
N ASP A 452 3.91 -7.93 -29.07
CA ASP A 452 4.87 -8.22 -30.15
C ASP A 452 5.18 -6.98 -31.04
N ASN A 453 4.19 -6.12 -31.24
CA ASN A 453 4.34 -4.88 -32.00
C ASN A 453 5.29 -3.87 -31.31
N GLU A 454 5.28 -3.82 -29.99
CA GLU A 454 6.22 -2.99 -29.21
C GLU A 454 7.64 -3.56 -29.28
N ALA A 455 7.76 -4.88 -29.15
CA ALA A 455 9.04 -5.58 -29.24
C ALA A 455 9.71 -5.41 -30.61
N ALA A 456 8.93 -5.28 -31.68
CA ALA A 456 9.43 -5.07 -33.03
C ALA A 456 10.22 -3.74 -33.22
N SER A 457 10.08 -2.79 -32.31
CA SER A 457 10.85 -1.53 -32.30
C SER A 457 12.27 -1.64 -31.72
N ALA A 458 12.59 -2.78 -31.11
CA ALA A 458 13.90 -3.03 -30.48
C ALA A 458 14.92 -3.56 -31.51
N ASP A 459 16.20 -3.33 -31.21
CA ASP A 459 17.31 -3.90 -32.02
C ASP A 459 17.35 -5.42 -31.92
N ARG A 460 16.96 -5.98 -30.76
CA ARG A 460 16.92 -7.41 -30.48
C ARG A 460 15.77 -7.78 -29.54
N VAL A 461 15.12 -8.91 -29.81
CA VAL A 461 14.04 -9.45 -29.00
C VAL A 461 14.51 -10.74 -28.30
N ILE A 462 14.31 -10.81 -26.99
CA ILE A 462 14.57 -11.99 -26.17
C ILE A 462 13.26 -12.52 -25.67
N LYS A 463 12.93 -13.76 -26.05
CA LYS A 463 11.72 -14.44 -25.60
C LYS A 463 12.06 -15.37 -24.44
N LEU A 464 11.50 -15.08 -23.24
CA LEU A 464 11.60 -15.98 -22.10
C LEU A 464 10.63 -17.15 -22.28
N SER A 465 11.11 -18.37 -22.04
CA SER A 465 10.30 -19.60 -22.18
C SER A 465 9.20 -19.66 -21.11
N ASP A 466 8.04 -20.16 -21.52
CA ASP A 466 6.87 -20.28 -20.65
C ASP A 466 7.11 -21.30 -19.51
N SER A 467 6.53 -21.02 -18.35
CA SER A 467 6.48 -21.95 -17.21
C SER A 467 5.54 -23.13 -17.55
N PRO A 468 5.84 -24.38 -17.16
CA PRO A 468 4.97 -25.53 -17.48
C PRO A 468 3.57 -25.45 -16.86
N ASP A 469 3.36 -24.62 -15.82
CA ASP A 469 2.04 -24.42 -15.22
C ASP A 469 1.03 -23.69 -16.15
N ASN A 470 1.50 -23.06 -17.24
CA ASN A 470 0.62 -22.42 -18.22
C ASN A 470 0.18 -23.39 -19.36
N THR A 471 0.78 -24.57 -19.48
CA THR A 471 0.41 -25.54 -20.52
C THR A 471 -0.89 -26.28 -20.22
N VAL A 472 -1.36 -26.31 -18.97
CA VAL A 472 -2.64 -26.96 -18.60
C VAL A 472 -3.87 -26.14 -19.05
N ALA A 473 -3.70 -24.84 -19.33
CA ALA A 473 -4.80 -23.98 -19.83
C ALA A 473 -4.87 -23.85 -21.36
N ALA A 474 -3.90 -24.44 -22.10
CA ALA A 474 -3.79 -24.27 -23.56
C ALA A 474 -4.28 -25.44 -24.38
N GLU A 475 -4.56 -26.61 -23.77
CA GLU A 475 -5.00 -27.83 -24.50
C GLU A 475 -6.42 -28.26 -24.16
N THR A 476 -7.39 -27.37 -24.37
CA THR A 476 -8.72 -27.79 -24.77
C THR A 476 -8.99 -27.17 -26.14
N ASN A 477 -8.41 -27.77 -27.15
CA ASN A 477 -8.91 -27.69 -28.53
C ASN A 477 -10.29 -28.40 -28.58
N ALA A 478 -11.31 -27.73 -28.09
CA ALA A 478 -12.68 -28.05 -28.46
C ALA A 478 -12.91 -27.43 -29.85
N ALA A 479 -13.18 -28.32 -30.80
CA ALA A 479 -13.56 -28.00 -32.17
C ALA A 479 -14.56 -26.84 -32.19
N ALA A 480 -14.34 -25.91 -33.12
CA ALA A 480 -15.27 -24.82 -33.40
C ALA A 480 -16.68 -25.40 -33.63
N ALA A 481 -17.55 -25.23 -32.64
CA ALA A 481 -18.97 -25.40 -32.82
C ALA A 481 -19.46 -24.29 -33.79
N PRO A 482 -20.41 -24.60 -34.69
CA PRO A 482 -20.91 -23.63 -35.66
C PRO A 482 -21.48 -22.41 -34.90
N ALA A 483 -21.21 -21.22 -35.42
CA ALA A 483 -21.65 -19.95 -34.88
C ALA A 483 -23.19 -19.93 -34.74
N VAL A 484 -23.68 -20.24 -33.54
CA VAL A 484 -25.06 -19.97 -33.16
C VAL A 484 -25.20 -18.46 -33.02
N ALA A 485 -26.18 -17.89 -33.71
CA ALA A 485 -26.48 -16.47 -33.65
C ALA A 485 -26.57 -16.02 -32.21
N VAL A 486 -25.76 -15.02 -31.83
CA VAL A 486 -25.73 -14.41 -30.51
C VAL A 486 -27.10 -13.79 -30.25
N PRO A 487 -27.83 -14.14 -29.17
CA PRO A 487 -29.07 -13.45 -28.85
C PRO A 487 -28.76 -11.97 -28.63
N HIS A 488 -29.36 -11.09 -29.40
CA HIS A 488 -29.50 -9.68 -29.06
C HIS A 488 -30.34 -9.61 -27.79
N GLY A 489 -30.13 -8.60 -26.93
CA GLY A 489 -30.77 -8.48 -25.64
C GLY A 489 -32.25 -8.85 -25.66
N SER A 490 -32.78 -9.30 -24.53
CA SER A 490 -34.17 -9.82 -24.42
C SER A 490 -35.26 -8.73 -24.60
N GLY A 491 -34.87 -7.48 -24.84
CA GLY A 491 -35.75 -6.30 -24.86
C GLY A 491 -36.21 -5.87 -23.45
N VAL A 492 -35.72 -6.54 -22.40
CA VAL A 492 -36.02 -6.17 -21.02
C VAL A 492 -34.88 -5.32 -20.45
N PRO A 493 -35.10 -4.05 -20.15
CA PRO A 493 -34.06 -3.19 -19.59
C PRO A 493 -33.66 -3.68 -18.18
N VAL A 494 -32.34 -3.84 -17.95
CA VAL A 494 -31.77 -4.17 -16.63
C VAL A 494 -31.14 -2.93 -16.02
N LEU A 495 -30.36 -2.18 -16.83
CA LEU A 495 -29.67 -0.98 -16.36
C LEU A 495 -30.05 0.19 -17.27
N GLU A 496 -30.54 1.27 -16.69
CA GLU A 496 -30.99 2.45 -17.39
C GLU A 496 -30.31 3.71 -16.85
N LEU A 497 -29.65 4.48 -17.71
CA LEU A 497 -29.10 5.78 -17.38
C LEU A 497 -29.92 6.85 -18.10
N ILE A 498 -30.39 7.84 -17.33
CA ILE A 498 -31.27 8.91 -17.80
C ILE A 498 -30.63 10.24 -17.43
N ASP A 499 -30.09 10.96 -18.43
CA ASP A 499 -29.48 12.29 -18.33
C ASP A 499 -28.44 12.41 -17.18
N VAL A 500 -27.63 11.37 -17.03
CA VAL A 500 -26.66 11.25 -15.94
C VAL A 500 -25.53 12.25 -16.15
N SER A 501 -25.41 13.19 -15.22
CA SER A 501 -24.26 14.09 -15.12
C SER A 501 -23.60 13.99 -13.75
N HIS A 502 -22.28 14.14 -13.70
CA HIS A 502 -21.54 14.08 -12.44
C HIS A 502 -20.40 15.09 -12.40
N GLU A 503 -20.35 15.83 -11.29
CA GLU A 503 -19.35 16.85 -11.02
C GLU A 503 -18.69 16.60 -9.68
N TYR A 504 -17.36 16.39 -9.67
CA TYR A 504 -16.58 16.29 -8.44
C TYR A 504 -16.36 17.66 -7.82
N ALA A 505 -16.42 17.75 -6.50
CA ALA A 505 -16.24 18.97 -5.74
C ALA A 505 -17.15 20.14 -6.21
N SER A 506 -18.39 19.79 -6.55
CA SER A 506 -19.41 20.77 -7.00
C SER A 506 -19.54 21.93 -6.02
N GLY A 507 -19.68 23.15 -6.56
CA GLY A 507 -19.75 24.36 -5.76
C GLY A 507 -18.44 24.88 -5.19
N THR A 508 -17.31 24.28 -5.55
CA THR A 508 -15.97 24.76 -5.16
C THR A 508 -15.17 25.26 -6.37
N PRO A 509 -14.11 26.08 -6.18
CA PRO A 509 -13.22 26.50 -7.26
C PRO A 509 -12.46 25.33 -7.94
N TRP A 510 -12.47 24.15 -7.37
CA TRP A 510 -11.84 22.92 -7.90
C TRP A 510 -12.84 21.96 -8.53
N SER A 511 -14.04 22.45 -8.87
CA SER A 511 -15.07 21.67 -9.52
C SER A 511 -14.57 21.11 -10.86
N LYS A 512 -14.83 19.81 -11.07
CA LYS A 512 -14.47 19.11 -12.31
C LYS A 512 -15.65 18.26 -12.78
N VAL A 513 -16.17 18.60 -13.94
CA VAL A 513 -17.22 17.83 -14.60
C VAL A 513 -16.61 16.55 -15.17
N ALA A 514 -17.16 15.41 -14.74
CA ALA A 514 -16.71 14.09 -15.17
C ALA A 514 -17.67 13.45 -16.18
N LEU A 515 -18.98 13.70 -16.07
CA LEU A 515 -20.01 13.20 -16.99
C LEU A 515 -21.02 14.29 -17.31
N ARG A 516 -21.57 14.26 -18.54
CA ARG A 516 -22.54 15.22 -19.07
C ARG A 516 -23.64 14.48 -19.83
N ASP A 517 -24.86 14.55 -19.33
CA ASP A 517 -26.10 14.10 -19.98
C ASP A 517 -25.99 12.71 -20.64
N VAL A 518 -25.44 11.74 -19.91
CA VAL A 518 -25.22 10.39 -20.38
C VAL A 518 -26.51 9.59 -20.25
N SER A 519 -27.07 9.13 -21.38
CA SER A 519 -28.29 8.34 -21.43
C SER A 519 -28.12 7.11 -22.32
N PHE A 520 -28.38 5.91 -21.78
CA PHE A 520 -28.44 4.64 -22.51
C PHE A 520 -29.09 3.55 -21.69
N VAL A 521 -29.45 2.45 -22.36
CA VAL A 521 -30.09 1.28 -21.73
C VAL A 521 -29.25 0.04 -22.02
N VAL A 522 -29.11 -0.83 -21.02
CA VAL A 522 -28.51 -2.17 -21.13
C VAL A 522 -29.59 -3.21 -20.86
N GLU A 523 -29.82 -4.10 -21.81
CA GLU A 523 -30.84 -5.15 -21.71
C GLU A 523 -30.28 -6.42 -21.04
N GLN A 524 -31.18 -7.29 -20.59
CA GLN A 524 -30.79 -8.57 -20.00
C GLN A 524 -30.03 -9.44 -21.00
N GLY A 525 -28.87 -9.97 -20.60
CA GLY A 525 -28.01 -10.78 -21.45
C GLY A 525 -27.22 -10.00 -22.49
N ASP A 526 -27.30 -8.65 -22.48
CA ASP A 526 -26.54 -7.80 -23.40
C ASP A 526 -25.03 -7.81 -23.06
N GLY A 527 -24.22 -7.57 -24.08
CA GLY A 527 -22.80 -7.25 -23.97
C GLY A 527 -22.54 -5.84 -24.48
N LEU A 528 -22.21 -4.92 -23.60
CA LEU A 528 -21.97 -3.53 -23.94
C LEU A 528 -20.52 -3.14 -23.68
N LEU A 529 -19.83 -2.58 -24.69
CA LEU A 529 -18.52 -1.97 -24.57
C LEU A 529 -18.65 -0.44 -24.45
N ILE A 530 -18.07 0.13 -23.39
CA ILE A 530 -17.92 1.57 -23.24
C ILE A 530 -16.43 1.90 -23.41
N HIS A 531 -16.08 2.60 -24.47
CA HIS A 531 -14.69 2.91 -24.78
C HIS A 531 -14.44 4.41 -24.90
N GLY A 532 -13.19 4.83 -24.82
CA GLY A 532 -12.79 6.25 -24.88
C GLY A 532 -11.43 6.50 -24.27
N GLY A 533 -10.85 7.66 -24.49
CA GLY A 533 -9.54 8.05 -23.97
C GLY A 533 -9.47 8.14 -22.45
N ASN A 534 -8.25 8.26 -21.92
CA ASN A 534 -8.04 8.48 -20.49
C ASN A 534 -8.64 9.82 -20.04
N GLY A 535 -9.34 9.82 -18.91
CA GLY A 535 -10.02 11.01 -18.37
C GLY A 535 -11.41 11.30 -18.98
N SER A 536 -11.93 10.46 -19.89
CA SER A 536 -13.25 10.64 -20.50
C SER A 536 -14.44 10.42 -19.56
N GLY A 537 -14.22 9.95 -18.31
CA GLY A 537 -15.29 9.71 -17.34
C GLY A 537 -15.70 8.25 -17.15
N LYS A 538 -15.06 7.29 -17.82
CA LYS A 538 -15.40 5.85 -17.80
C LYS A 538 -15.52 5.25 -16.42
N SER A 539 -14.50 5.44 -15.57
CA SER A 539 -14.51 4.87 -14.20
C SER A 539 -15.57 5.55 -13.32
N THR A 540 -15.84 6.85 -13.51
CA THR A 540 -16.94 7.53 -12.83
C THR A 540 -18.28 6.92 -13.21
N LEU A 541 -18.45 6.63 -14.49
CA LEU A 541 -19.64 5.97 -15.01
C LEU A 541 -19.80 4.56 -14.42
N ALA A 542 -18.70 3.78 -14.32
CA ALA A 542 -18.70 2.46 -13.67
C ALA A 542 -19.16 2.53 -12.20
N TRP A 543 -18.69 3.52 -11.45
CA TRP A 543 -19.07 3.69 -10.04
C TRP A 543 -20.55 4.08 -9.88
N ILE A 544 -21.07 4.90 -10.79
CA ILE A 544 -22.49 5.25 -10.79
C ILE A 544 -23.34 4.04 -11.15
N MET A 545 -22.99 3.26 -12.18
CA MET A 545 -23.69 2.02 -12.52
C MET A 545 -23.70 1.01 -11.38
N ALA A 546 -22.60 0.90 -10.64
CA ALA A 546 -22.51 0.02 -9.46
C ALA A 546 -23.19 0.59 -8.17
N GLY A 547 -23.75 1.78 -8.22
CA GLY A 547 -24.37 2.45 -7.07
C GLY A 547 -23.39 2.93 -6.00
N LEU A 548 -22.09 2.97 -6.31
CA LEU A 548 -21.05 3.44 -5.39
C LEU A 548 -20.94 4.96 -5.33
N THR A 549 -21.44 5.64 -6.33
CA THR A 549 -21.47 7.10 -6.43
C THR A 549 -22.81 7.54 -6.99
N THR A 550 -23.43 8.54 -6.37
CA THR A 550 -24.66 9.15 -6.88
C THR A 550 -24.33 10.19 -7.94
N PRO A 551 -25.05 10.24 -9.07
CA PRO A 551 -24.89 11.32 -10.03
C PRO A 551 -25.27 12.67 -9.43
N THR A 552 -24.73 13.77 -9.94
CA THR A 552 -25.07 15.13 -9.53
C THR A 552 -26.45 15.51 -10.07
N SER A 553 -26.80 15.05 -11.27
CA SER A 553 -28.13 15.16 -11.89
C SER A 553 -28.43 13.93 -12.73
N GLY A 554 -29.70 13.69 -13.04
CA GLY A 554 -30.16 12.49 -13.72
C GLY A 554 -30.29 11.30 -12.78
N SER A 555 -30.51 10.11 -13.33
CA SER A 555 -30.69 8.88 -12.55
C SER A 555 -30.06 7.67 -13.24
N CYS A 556 -29.53 6.75 -12.43
CA CYS A 556 -29.10 5.43 -12.88
C CYS A 556 -29.97 4.39 -12.15
N LEU A 557 -30.68 3.58 -12.93
CA LEU A 557 -31.67 2.64 -12.42
C LEU A 557 -31.26 1.20 -12.75
N ILE A 558 -31.50 0.27 -11.80
CA ILE A 558 -31.45 -1.17 -12.02
C ILE A 558 -32.85 -1.74 -11.76
N ASP A 559 -33.39 -2.47 -12.74
CA ASP A 559 -34.78 -2.97 -12.72
C ASP A 559 -35.77 -1.86 -12.29
N GLY A 560 -35.59 -0.62 -12.81
CA GLY A 560 -36.43 0.55 -12.52
C GLY A 560 -36.24 1.20 -11.15
N ARG A 561 -35.19 0.82 -10.37
CA ARG A 561 -34.89 1.41 -9.05
C ARG A 561 -33.48 2.01 -9.04
N PRO A 562 -33.25 3.07 -8.27
CA PRO A 562 -31.92 3.69 -8.19
C PRO A 562 -30.83 2.71 -7.76
N THR A 563 -29.70 2.68 -8.49
CA THR A 563 -28.59 1.74 -8.22
C THR A 563 -27.98 1.93 -6.83
N ASN A 564 -27.96 3.14 -6.29
CA ASN A 564 -27.47 3.45 -4.93
C ASN A 564 -28.32 2.85 -3.81
N GLU A 565 -29.59 2.50 -4.08
CA GLU A 565 -30.46 1.77 -3.14
C GLU A 565 -30.31 0.24 -3.25
N ARG A 566 -29.63 -0.21 -4.30
CA ARG A 566 -29.48 -1.63 -4.69
C ARG A 566 -28.00 -2.03 -4.87
N VAL A 567 -27.14 -1.53 -3.99
CA VAL A 567 -25.69 -1.82 -4.02
C VAL A 567 -25.45 -3.33 -3.93
N GLY A 568 -24.75 -3.87 -4.92
CA GLY A 568 -24.43 -5.29 -5.05
C GLY A 568 -25.26 -6.05 -6.07
N GLU A 569 -26.36 -5.49 -6.59
CA GLU A 569 -27.09 -6.07 -7.73
C GLU A 569 -26.33 -5.84 -9.05
N VAL A 570 -25.57 -4.74 -9.14
CA VAL A 570 -24.54 -4.53 -10.16
C VAL A 570 -23.19 -4.82 -9.53
N ALA A 571 -22.52 -5.87 -9.98
CA ALA A 571 -21.17 -6.18 -9.54
C ALA A 571 -20.14 -5.37 -10.36
N LEU A 572 -19.15 -4.81 -9.68
CA LEU A 572 -18.06 -4.05 -10.31
C LEU A 572 -16.71 -4.71 -10.04
N SER A 573 -15.99 -5.03 -11.11
CA SER A 573 -14.59 -5.40 -11.06
C SER A 573 -13.73 -4.19 -11.39
N PHE A 574 -12.85 -3.77 -10.47
CA PHE A 574 -11.95 -2.65 -10.65
C PHE A 574 -10.80 -2.97 -11.60
N GLN A 575 -10.22 -1.96 -12.21
CA GLN A 575 -9.04 -2.06 -13.07
C GLN A 575 -7.90 -2.86 -12.41
N SER A 576 -7.61 -2.62 -11.12
CA SER A 576 -6.65 -3.40 -10.35
C SER A 576 -7.37 -4.41 -9.45
N ALA A 577 -7.34 -5.69 -9.82
CA ALA A 577 -7.90 -6.78 -9.01
C ALA A 577 -7.34 -6.80 -7.57
N ARG A 578 -6.05 -6.46 -7.40
CA ARG A 578 -5.39 -6.45 -6.10
C ARG A 578 -6.03 -5.47 -5.10
N LEU A 579 -6.63 -4.39 -5.56
CA LEU A 579 -7.32 -3.42 -4.70
C LEU A 579 -8.66 -3.94 -4.14
N GLN A 580 -9.23 -4.98 -4.74
CA GLN A 580 -10.46 -5.61 -4.28
C GLN A 580 -10.21 -6.79 -3.34
N LEU A 581 -9.00 -7.37 -3.35
CA LEU A 581 -8.63 -8.52 -2.55
C LEU A 581 -8.17 -8.06 -1.16
N MET A 582 -8.98 -8.38 -0.13
CA MET A 582 -8.79 -7.88 1.24
C MET A 582 -8.37 -8.97 2.23
N ARG A 583 -8.44 -10.25 1.85
CA ARG A 583 -8.11 -11.39 2.70
C ARG A 583 -6.78 -12.01 2.27
N ASP A 584 -6.18 -12.82 3.15
CA ASP A 584 -4.90 -13.45 2.88
C ASP A 584 -5.01 -14.71 2.03
N HIS A 585 -6.15 -15.41 2.06
CA HIS A 585 -6.39 -16.69 1.37
C HIS A 585 -7.59 -16.60 0.43
N VAL A 586 -7.56 -17.42 -0.62
CA VAL A 586 -8.56 -17.45 -1.69
C VAL A 586 -9.96 -17.81 -1.15
N ASP A 587 -10.07 -18.85 -0.32
CA ASP A 587 -11.35 -19.29 0.26
C ASP A 587 -12.01 -18.19 1.10
N THR A 588 -11.24 -17.56 1.97
CA THR A 588 -11.72 -16.47 2.82
C THR A 588 -12.08 -15.22 2.02
N GLU A 589 -11.37 -14.95 0.93
CA GLU A 589 -11.67 -13.84 0.03
C GLU A 589 -12.97 -14.06 -0.71
N VAL A 590 -13.14 -15.21 -1.38
CA VAL A 590 -14.35 -15.55 -2.13
C VAL A 590 -15.56 -15.55 -1.20
N ALA A 591 -15.48 -16.19 -0.04
CA ALA A 591 -16.56 -16.23 0.94
C ALA A 591 -16.92 -14.84 1.45
N SER A 592 -15.93 -14.01 1.78
CA SER A 592 -16.14 -12.63 2.25
C SER A 592 -16.79 -11.76 1.18
N ALA A 593 -16.32 -11.84 -0.07
CA ALA A 593 -16.87 -11.09 -1.20
C ALA A 593 -18.30 -11.53 -1.53
N ALA A 594 -18.58 -12.82 -1.44
CA ALA A 594 -19.91 -13.40 -1.70
C ALA A 594 -20.89 -13.26 -0.54
N GLY A 595 -20.41 -13.03 0.69
CA GLY A 595 -21.25 -12.83 1.87
C GLY A 595 -21.71 -14.13 2.56
N PHE A 596 -20.97 -15.24 2.38
CA PHE A 596 -21.23 -16.50 3.09
C PHE A 596 -20.05 -16.90 4.01
N SER A 597 -20.21 -17.98 4.78
CA SER A 597 -19.18 -18.42 5.73
C SER A 597 -17.97 -19.03 5.00
N PRO A 598 -16.73 -18.69 5.40
CA PRO A 598 -15.52 -19.36 4.88
C PRO A 598 -15.47 -20.86 5.18
N THR A 599 -16.29 -21.36 6.11
CA THR A 599 -16.40 -22.79 6.43
C THR A 599 -17.25 -23.56 5.43
N ASP A 600 -18.01 -22.86 4.59
CA ASP A 600 -18.82 -23.45 3.51
C ASP A 600 -17.95 -23.72 2.29
N GLN A 601 -17.16 -24.81 2.38
CA GLN A 601 -16.16 -25.15 1.37
C GLN A 601 -16.83 -25.56 0.04
N ASP A 602 -18.05 -26.08 0.05
CA ASP A 602 -18.77 -26.48 -1.14
C ASP A 602 -19.12 -25.25 -2.00
N ARG A 603 -19.64 -24.19 -1.38
CA ARG A 603 -19.94 -22.93 -2.08
C ARG A 603 -18.67 -22.21 -2.56
N VAL A 604 -17.58 -22.28 -1.79
CA VAL A 604 -16.29 -21.76 -2.24
C VAL A 604 -15.80 -22.53 -3.46
N ALA A 605 -15.87 -23.87 -3.44
CA ALA A 605 -15.48 -24.71 -4.55
C ALA A 605 -16.31 -24.43 -5.81
N GLU A 606 -17.63 -24.32 -5.67
CA GLU A 606 -18.55 -23.98 -6.77
C GLU A 606 -18.19 -22.61 -7.38
N ALA A 607 -17.97 -21.59 -6.53
CA ALA A 607 -17.58 -20.26 -7.00
C ALA A 607 -16.25 -20.28 -7.76
N LEU A 608 -15.25 -21.03 -7.30
CA LEU A 608 -13.96 -21.16 -7.99
C LEU A 608 -14.12 -21.91 -9.31
N MET A 609 -14.85 -23.01 -9.33
CA MET A 609 -15.14 -23.77 -10.57
C MET A 609 -15.86 -22.91 -11.60
N SER A 610 -16.78 -22.04 -11.17
CA SER A 610 -17.56 -21.19 -12.08
C SER A 610 -16.68 -20.23 -12.90
N VAL A 611 -15.47 -19.94 -12.44
CA VAL A 611 -14.48 -19.08 -13.12
C VAL A 611 -13.29 -19.88 -13.67
N GLY A 612 -13.38 -21.22 -13.70
CA GLY A 612 -12.34 -22.10 -14.22
C GLY A 612 -11.09 -22.15 -13.34
N LEU A 613 -11.24 -22.02 -12.01
CA LEU A 613 -10.18 -22.24 -11.03
C LEU A 613 -10.38 -23.58 -10.31
N ASP A 614 -9.26 -24.27 -10.03
CA ASP A 614 -9.26 -25.49 -9.23
C ASP A 614 -9.69 -25.18 -7.79
N PRO A 615 -10.68 -25.89 -7.21
CA PRO A 615 -11.05 -25.76 -5.80
C PRO A 615 -9.89 -25.91 -4.82
N ALA A 616 -8.87 -26.71 -5.14
CA ALA A 616 -7.67 -26.87 -4.33
C ALA A 616 -6.91 -25.55 -4.10
N MET A 617 -7.11 -24.55 -4.97
CA MET A 617 -6.53 -23.23 -4.83
C MET A 617 -7.12 -22.43 -3.64
N GLY A 618 -8.24 -22.86 -3.08
CA GLY A 618 -8.87 -22.19 -1.92
C GLY A 618 -7.91 -21.94 -0.77
N LYS A 619 -7.01 -22.86 -0.52
CA LYS A 619 -5.99 -22.76 0.54
C LYS A 619 -4.76 -21.90 0.19
N ARG A 620 -4.62 -21.46 -1.08
CA ARG A 620 -3.49 -20.63 -1.49
C ARG A 620 -3.63 -19.21 -0.96
N ARG A 621 -2.48 -18.59 -0.71
CA ARG A 621 -2.41 -17.17 -0.36
C ARG A 621 -2.58 -16.31 -1.61
N ILE A 622 -3.23 -15.17 -1.45
CA ILE A 622 -3.49 -14.21 -2.54
C ILE A 622 -2.18 -13.69 -3.16
N ASP A 623 -1.13 -13.50 -2.36
CA ASP A 623 0.17 -13.03 -2.82
C ASP A 623 0.96 -14.04 -3.70
N GLN A 624 0.49 -15.29 -3.76
CA GLN A 624 1.06 -16.37 -4.59
C GLN A 624 0.33 -16.55 -5.93
N LEU A 625 -0.71 -15.75 -6.19
CA LEU A 625 -1.51 -15.85 -7.40
C LEU A 625 -0.93 -15.02 -8.54
N SER A 626 -1.06 -15.52 -9.78
CA SER A 626 -0.82 -14.71 -10.97
C SER A 626 -1.90 -13.62 -11.13
N GLY A 627 -1.63 -12.57 -11.91
CA GLY A 627 -2.59 -11.50 -12.19
C GLY A 627 -3.92 -12.02 -12.74
N GLY A 628 -3.86 -13.01 -13.65
CA GLY A 628 -5.05 -13.67 -14.20
C GLY A 628 -5.82 -14.48 -13.15
N GLN A 629 -5.12 -15.20 -12.28
CA GLN A 629 -5.73 -15.94 -11.17
C GLN A 629 -6.38 -14.99 -10.15
N MET A 630 -5.70 -13.89 -9.76
CA MET A 630 -6.29 -12.87 -8.88
C MET A 630 -7.59 -12.30 -9.46
N ARG A 631 -7.61 -11.99 -10.76
CA ARG A 631 -8.80 -11.46 -11.43
C ARG A 631 -9.95 -12.46 -11.44
N ARG A 632 -9.67 -13.74 -11.68
CA ARG A 632 -10.68 -14.82 -11.60
C ARG A 632 -11.19 -15.02 -10.18
N VAL A 633 -10.35 -14.89 -9.14
CA VAL A 633 -10.79 -14.94 -7.73
C VAL A 633 -11.75 -13.79 -7.42
N VAL A 634 -11.46 -12.56 -7.87
CA VAL A 634 -12.39 -11.43 -7.75
C VAL A 634 -13.73 -11.76 -8.41
N LEU A 635 -13.69 -12.26 -9.66
CA LEU A 635 -14.92 -12.65 -10.39
C LEU A 635 -15.68 -13.76 -9.68
N ALA A 636 -15.01 -14.77 -9.11
CA ALA A 636 -15.65 -15.83 -8.33
C ALA A 636 -16.48 -15.24 -7.16
N GLY A 637 -15.90 -14.34 -6.38
CA GLY A 637 -16.58 -13.68 -5.28
C GLY A 637 -17.76 -12.81 -5.73
N LEU A 638 -17.61 -12.08 -6.83
CA LEU A 638 -18.66 -11.22 -7.38
C LEU A 638 -19.82 -12.05 -7.96
N LEU A 639 -19.52 -13.09 -8.76
CA LEU A 639 -20.53 -13.93 -9.40
C LEU A 639 -21.29 -14.82 -8.42
N ALA A 640 -20.67 -15.23 -7.31
CA ALA A 640 -21.30 -16.02 -6.27
C ALA A 640 -22.49 -15.30 -5.58
N ARG A 641 -22.62 -13.99 -5.77
CA ARG A 641 -23.79 -13.19 -5.35
C ARG A 641 -24.92 -13.18 -6.37
N SER A 642 -24.71 -13.80 -7.53
CA SER A 642 -25.69 -13.80 -8.65
C SER A 642 -26.13 -12.38 -9.04
N PRO A 643 -25.21 -11.47 -9.40
CA PRO A 643 -25.54 -10.10 -9.76
C PRO A 643 -26.41 -10.06 -11.04
N ARG A 644 -27.25 -9.03 -11.17
CA ARG A 644 -28.06 -8.78 -12.36
C ARG A 644 -27.21 -8.30 -13.54
N ALA A 645 -26.17 -7.54 -13.25
CA ALA A 645 -25.20 -7.07 -14.24
C ALA A 645 -23.78 -7.09 -13.67
N LEU A 646 -22.80 -7.32 -14.55
CA LEU A 646 -21.37 -7.28 -14.22
C LEU A 646 -20.71 -6.15 -15.02
N VAL A 647 -20.17 -5.17 -14.33
CA VAL A 647 -19.36 -4.07 -14.90
C VAL A 647 -17.89 -4.39 -14.69
N LEU A 648 -17.11 -4.36 -15.76
CA LEU A 648 -15.68 -4.68 -15.76
C LEU A 648 -14.89 -3.46 -16.21
N ASP A 649 -14.12 -2.85 -15.30
CA ASP A 649 -13.26 -1.70 -15.63
C ASP A 649 -11.87 -2.20 -16.03
N GLU A 650 -11.50 -2.04 -17.31
CA GLU A 650 -10.24 -2.47 -17.94
C GLU A 650 -9.89 -3.95 -17.64
N PRO A 651 -10.76 -4.92 -17.96
CA PRO A 651 -10.58 -6.31 -17.53
C PRO A 651 -9.35 -7.01 -18.12
N LEU A 652 -8.84 -6.56 -19.25
CA LEU A 652 -7.72 -7.18 -19.95
C LEU A 652 -6.36 -6.54 -19.62
N ALA A 653 -6.35 -5.38 -18.97
CA ALA A 653 -5.13 -4.64 -18.67
C ALA A 653 -4.14 -5.45 -17.81
N GLY A 654 -2.87 -5.53 -18.22
CA GLY A 654 -1.82 -6.24 -17.49
C GLY A 654 -1.92 -7.78 -17.52
N LEU A 655 -2.76 -8.35 -18.38
CA LEU A 655 -2.82 -9.79 -18.64
C LEU A 655 -2.03 -10.13 -19.91
N ASP A 656 -1.34 -11.27 -19.88
CA ASP A 656 -0.76 -11.86 -21.10
C ASP A 656 -1.86 -12.35 -22.06
N ILE A 657 -1.51 -12.55 -23.34
CA ILE A 657 -2.44 -12.91 -24.40
C ILE A 657 -3.23 -14.20 -24.08
N GLY A 658 -2.58 -15.20 -23.45
CA GLY A 658 -3.23 -16.45 -23.06
C GLY A 658 -4.29 -16.21 -21.98
N SER A 659 -3.94 -15.45 -20.94
CA SER A 659 -4.86 -15.07 -19.86
C SER A 659 -6.01 -14.19 -20.36
N GLN A 660 -5.77 -13.26 -21.30
CA GLN A 660 -6.80 -12.44 -21.94
C GLN A 660 -7.82 -13.30 -22.67
N ARG A 661 -7.35 -14.19 -23.55
CA ARG A 661 -8.23 -15.13 -24.29
C ARG A 661 -9.03 -16.02 -23.35
N GLY A 662 -8.39 -16.55 -22.29
CA GLY A 662 -9.07 -17.38 -21.29
C GLY A 662 -10.15 -16.61 -20.50
N LEU A 663 -9.93 -15.34 -20.20
CA LEU A 663 -10.92 -14.49 -19.52
C LEU A 663 -12.09 -14.15 -20.45
N LEU A 664 -11.82 -13.81 -21.71
CA LEU A 664 -12.85 -13.49 -22.70
C LEU A 664 -13.79 -14.67 -22.93
N ARG A 665 -13.23 -15.87 -23.15
CA ARG A 665 -14.03 -17.10 -23.29
C ARG A 665 -14.90 -17.39 -22.06
N LEU A 666 -14.35 -17.19 -20.86
CA LEU A 666 -15.11 -17.35 -19.62
C LEU A 666 -16.32 -16.41 -19.57
N LEU A 667 -16.11 -15.10 -19.82
CA LEU A 667 -17.16 -14.10 -19.79
C LEU A 667 -18.22 -14.35 -20.89
N GLU A 668 -17.79 -14.79 -22.05
CA GLU A 668 -18.65 -15.16 -23.16
C GLU A 668 -19.54 -16.36 -22.84
N ASN A 669 -18.97 -17.42 -22.24
CA ASN A 669 -19.72 -18.57 -21.77
C ASN A 669 -20.73 -18.17 -20.69
N LEU A 670 -20.34 -17.34 -19.71
CA LEU A 670 -21.24 -16.86 -18.67
C LEU A 670 -22.40 -16.03 -19.25
N ARG A 671 -22.13 -15.20 -20.26
CA ARG A 671 -23.17 -14.43 -20.95
C ARG A 671 -24.13 -15.34 -21.72
N ARG A 672 -23.61 -16.31 -22.49
CA ARG A 672 -24.41 -17.21 -23.33
C ARG A 672 -25.21 -18.25 -22.52
N GLU A 673 -24.56 -18.88 -21.52
CA GLU A 673 -25.14 -19.97 -20.76
C GLU A 673 -26.03 -19.51 -19.59
N ARG A 674 -25.63 -18.42 -18.91
CA ARG A 674 -26.34 -17.93 -17.72
C ARG A 674 -27.14 -16.65 -17.95
N GLY A 675 -27.13 -16.11 -19.17
CA GLY A 675 -27.80 -14.85 -19.49
C GLY A 675 -27.26 -13.65 -18.70
N LEU A 676 -25.96 -13.69 -18.32
CA LEU A 676 -25.32 -12.61 -17.56
C LEU A 676 -25.22 -11.34 -18.42
N THR A 677 -25.70 -10.24 -17.90
CA THR A 677 -25.52 -8.90 -18.53
C THR A 677 -24.12 -8.41 -18.23
N VAL A 678 -23.34 -8.05 -19.27
CA VAL A 678 -21.94 -7.68 -19.14
C VAL A 678 -21.71 -6.29 -19.74
N VAL A 679 -21.14 -5.38 -18.95
CA VAL A 679 -20.66 -4.08 -19.41
C VAL A 679 -19.14 -4.05 -19.24
N VAL A 680 -18.43 -3.90 -20.35
CA VAL A 680 -16.97 -3.77 -20.35
C VAL A 680 -16.61 -2.31 -20.60
N ILE A 681 -15.76 -1.77 -19.76
CA ILE A 681 -15.13 -0.47 -19.93
C ILE A 681 -13.68 -0.70 -20.33
N SER A 682 -13.28 -0.21 -21.51
CA SER A 682 -11.90 -0.36 -21.99
C SER A 682 -11.49 0.81 -22.89
N HIS A 683 -10.19 1.03 -22.97
CA HIS A 683 -9.61 1.91 -23.99
C HIS A 683 -9.14 1.10 -25.23
N ASP A 684 -9.03 -0.21 -25.09
CA ASP A 684 -8.70 -1.15 -26.18
C ASP A 684 -9.95 -1.95 -26.53
N THR A 685 -10.26 -2.04 -27.82
CA THR A 685 -11.46 -2.72 -28.32
C THR A 685 -11.16 -4.09 -28.92
N VAL A 686 -9.88 -4.40 -29.14
CA VAL A 686 -9.44 -5.61 -29.84
C VAL A 686 -9.82 -6.86 -29.04
N GLY A 687 -10.55 -7.78 -29.70
CA GLY A 687 -10.98 -9.06 -29.13
C GLY A 687 -12.21 -8.96 -28.22
N LEU A 688 -12.84 -7.78 -28.09
CA LEU A 688 -14.05 -7.58 -27.28
C LEU A 688 -15.34 -7.64 -28.13
N GLU A 689 -15.24 -7.70 -29.46
CA GLU A 689 -16.38 -7.61 -30.39
C GLU A 689 -17.38 -8.77 -30.19
N GLU A 690 -16.89 -9.99 -29.88
CA GLU A 690 -17.76 -11.15 -29.66
C GLU A 690 -18.46 -11.07 -28.30
N LEU A 691 -17.75 -10.62 -27.26
CA LEU A 691 -18.33 -10.44 -25.92
C LEU A 691 -19.30 -9.26 -25.88
N CYS A 692 -18.98 -8.16 -26.54
CA CYS A 692 -19.71 -6.89 -26.52
C CYS A 692 -20.05 -6.43 -27.94
N PRO A 693 -21.13 -6.95 -28.56
CA PRO A 693 -21.53 -6.57 -29.90
C PRO A 693 -22.02 -5.12 -30.04
N ARG A 694 -22.37 -4.48 -28.90
CA ARG A 694 -22.74 -3.07 -28.85
C ARG A 694 -21.60 -2.27 -28.25
N SER A 695 -21.33 -1.08 -28.83
CA SER A 695 -20.31 -0.19 -28.29
C SER A 695 -20.79 1.26 -28.19
N LEU A 696 -20.33 1.95 -27.15
CA LEU A 696 -20.56 3.37 -26.90
C LEU A 696 -19.21 4.07 -26.75
N TYR A 697 -19.02 5.20 -27.44
CA TYR A 697 -17.81 6.00 -27.32
C TYR A 697 -18.04 7.19 -26.39
N LEU A 698 -17.25 7.24 -25.29
CA LEU A 698 -17.31 8.32 -24.32
C LEU A 698 -16.13 9.28 -24.52
N ARG A 699 -16.43 10.55 -24.75
CA ARG A 699 -15.43 11.61 -24.90
C ARG A 699 -15.82 12.85 -24.08
N ASP A 700 -14.87 13.35 -23.29
CA ASP A 700 -15.04 14.55 -22.46
C ASP A 700 -16.31 14.52 -21.59
N GLY A 701 -16.67 13.33 -21.09
CA GLY A 701 -17.82 13.08 -20.23
C GLY A 701 -19.14 12.89 -20.96
N ALA A 702 -19.19 12.96 -22.30
CA ALA A 702 -20.42 12.79 -23.09
C ALA A 702 -20.33 11.63 -24.06
N LEU A 703 -21.47 10.96 -24.32
CA LEU A 703 -21.58 9.94 -25.35
C LEU A 703 -21.58 10.59 -26.74
N GLN A 704 -20.76 10.06 -27.66
CA GLN A 704 -20.78 10.44 -29.05
C GLN A 704 -21.64 9.45 -29.87
N THR A 705 -22.58 9.98 -30.62
CA THR A 705 -23.38 9.17 -31.56
C THR A 705 -22.51 8.75 -32.76
N ALA A 706 -22.68 7.53 -33.22
CA ALA A 706 -21.89 6.90 -34.28
C ALA A 706 -21.90 7.61 -35.65
N SER A 707 -22.64 8.73 -35.81
CA SER A 707 -22.77 9.42 -37.06
C SER A 707 -21.64 10.39 -37.44
N THR A 708 -20.66 10.62 -36.53
CA THR A 708 -19.54 11.57 -36.76
C THR A 708 -18.18 10.91 -37.00
N ALA A 709 -18.11 9.57 -36.98
CA ALA A 709 -16.83 8.83 -37.13
C ALA A 709 -16.45 8.58 -38.62
N ALA A 710 -17.27 8.95 -39.62
CA ALA A 710 -16.99 8.71 -41.04
C ALA A 710 -16.28 9.90 -41.75
N GLY A 711 -15.83 10.90 -41.03
CA GLY A 711 -15.20 12.09 -41.61
C GLY A 711 -13.95 12.49 -40.87
N GLY A 712 -12.79 11.96 -41.27
CA GLY A 712 -11.51 12.52 -40.85
C GLY A 712 -10.43 11.54 -40.41
N MET A 713 -9.86 10.78 -41.31
CA MET A 713 -8.43 10.50 -41.29
C MET A 713 -7.70 11.61 -42.04
N PRO A 714 -6.68 12.23 -41.50
CA PRO A 714 -5.46 12.54 -42.22
C PRO A 714 -4.37 11.55 -41.93
#